data_380b3478f2703679609c8a7df1aabdb5
#
_entry.id   380b3478f2703679609c8a7df1aabdb5
#
_cell.length_a   1.000
_cell.length_b   1.000
_cell.length_c   1.000
_cell.angle_alpha   90.00
_cell.angle_beta   90.00
_cell.angle_gamma   90.00
#
_symmetry.space_group_name_H-M   'P 1'
#
loop_
_entity.id
_entity.type
_entity.pdbx_description
1 polymer ?
#
loop_
_entity_poly.entity_id
_entity_poly.type
_entity_poly.pdbx_seq_one_letter_code
_entity_poly.pdbx_strand_id
1 'polypeptide(L)'
;QPEELEILKNGLDPDLYPNVDWMDLLLRKGSWQHRVNLNLSGGGSTARYYASISYLDEEGMYNTDKALKDDYNTNANYRRYNYRLNTDIDITKTTLLKLGVSGWLSKRNSPGLGDADVWGELFGYTAIRTPLLYSNGRVPAVGTGNKTNPWVAATQTGFNENWENVIQTNITLEQNLKFITKGLKFVGRFGYDTYNNNHINRRKWPEQWSAERSRDENGNLVFKKISDSSNMHQESGSSGNRREFLDMMLNWERGFKAHHLNATLKYTQDSYIKTQDLGDDLKNGVNRRNQGLAGRIAYNWNYRYFVDFNFGYNGSENFAKGHRFGFFPAYSLAWNIAEESFIKKNWKWMGMFKVRFSYGKVGNDKIRHNNADVRFPYLYAIGEGNSYDWANYGSSYGFTGLTYTGLASDQVTWEVATKKDLGVDLALFDDKFKLTVDYFDESRSGIFMQRQYLPGMIGLQGKSPFANVGKVNSKGFDGNFSFKQKFNQVSLTVRGNMTYSKNEIIERDEANNVYPYQMQKGYRVNQNKGLIALGLFKDYDDIRNSPTQKYGPVMPGDIKYKDVNGDGVVDDNDIVAVGATNRPNLIYGLGLSVKWKGLDVNLHFQGAGKSQFFLSGKCIRAFSEGQWGNIIKGTLDNRWVDADTAEKLGIAANEDPNATFPRLSYTDQGNGNTTIYAY
;
A
#
# COMPACT_ATOMS: atom_id res chain seq x y z
N GLN A 1 15.22 11.81 -40.93
CA GLN A 1 16.27 12.07 -41.91
C GLN A 1 17.33 13.00 -41.30
N PRO A 2 18.57 13.08 -41.79
CA PRO A 2 19.59 13.98 -41.22
C PRO A 2 19.15 15.43 -41.21
N GLU A 3 18.44 15.90 -42.21
CA GLU A 3 17.91 17.25 -42.33
C GLU A 3 16.88 17.54 -41.22
N GLU A 4 16.02 16.57 -40.86
CA GLU A 4 15.07 16.71 -39.77
C GLU A 4 15.74 16.86 -38.40
N LEU A 5 16.87 16.16 -38.21
CA LEU A 5 17.67 16.30 -36.99
C LEU A 5 18.31 17.70 -36.87
N GLU A 6 18.75 18.29 -37.98
CA GLU A 6 19.27 19.66 -37.99
C GLU A 6 18.18 20.70 -37.71
N ILE A 7 16.96 20.52 -38.25
CA ILE A 7 15.80 21.37 -37.97
C ILE A 7 15.46 21.30 -36.48
N LEU A 8 15.37 20.10 -35.90
CA LEU A 8 15.11 19.85 -34.48
C LEU A 8 16.20 20.47 -33.58
N LYS A 9 17.47 20.26 -33.91
CA LYS A 9 18.62 20.75 -33.13
C LYS A 9 18.69 22.26 -33.08
N ASN A 10 18.37 22.92 -34.20
CA ASN A 10 18.42 24.37 -34.33
C ASN A 10 17.09 25.06 -34.05
N GLY A 11 16.00 24.32 -33.76
CA GLY A 11 14.69 24.86 -33.45
C GLY A 11 14.06 25.69 -34.59
N LEU A 12 14.31 25.31 -35.85
CA LEU A 12 13.93 26.09 -37.01
C LEU A 12 12.43 26.07 -37.34
N ASP A 13 11.74 25.01 -36.93
CA ASP A 13 10.28 24.86 -37.10
C ASP A 13 9.66 24.17 -35.88
N PRO A 14 9.37 24.91 -34.82
CA PRO A 14 8.87 24.34 -33.57
C PRO A 14 7.44 23.77 -33.67
N ASP A 15 6.68 24.09 -34.71
CA ASP A 15 5.35 23.53 -34.93
C ASP A 15 5.42 22.08 -35.47
N LEU A 16 6.30 21.82 -36.43
CA LEU A 16 6.44 20.51 -37.06
C LEU A 16 7.56 19.66 -36.44
N TYR A 17 8.58 20.30 -35.87
CA TYR A 17 9.74 19.65 -35.22
C TYR A 17 9.94 20.24 -33.81
N PRO A 18 8.98 19.99 -32.90
CA PRO A 18 9.06 20.53 -31.54
C PRO A 18 10.19 19.85 -30.73
N ASN A 19 10.71 20.59 -29.75
CA ASN A 19 11.58 20.07 -28.72
C ASN A 19 11.17 20.68 -27.38
N VAL A 20 10.25 20.03 -26.68
CA VAL A 20 9.60 20.57 -25.48
C VAL A 20 10.08 19.86 -24.23
N ASP A 21 10.60 20.62 -23.27
CA ASP A 21 10.82 20.11 -21.91
C ASP A 21 9.52 20.12 -21.13
N TRP A 22 8.82 18.99 -21.12
CA TRP A 22 7.52 18.83 -20.46
C TRP A 22 7.61 18.98 -18.95
N MET A 23 8.74 18.60 -18.33
CA MET A 23 8.93 18.70 -16.90
C MET A 23 9.06 20.14 -16.44
N ASP A 24 9.93 20.92 -17.09
CA ASP A 24 10.12 22.34 -16.77
C ASP A 24 8.89 23.19 -17.10
N LEU A 25 8.17 22.82 -18.17
CA LEU A 25 6.94 23.50 -18.57
C LEU A 25 5.79 23.28 -17.58
N LEU A 26 5.56 22.03 -17.18
CA LEU A 26 4.38 21.64 -16.40
C LEU A 26 4.59 21.79 -14.90
N LEU A 27 5.80 21.58 -14.41
CA LEU A 27 6.06 21.53 -12.98
C LEU A 27 6.68 22.84 -12.45
N ARG A 28 6.18 23.27 -11.31
CA ARG A 28 6.78 24.37 -10.55
C ARG A 28 8.06 23.90 -9.86
N LYS A 29 9.02 24.78 -9.68
CA LYS A 29 10.27 24.50 -8.92
C LYS A 29 10.03 24.33 -7.41
N GLY A 30 8.87 24.73 -6.91
CA GLY A 30 8.46 24.60 -5.53
C GLY A 30 7.03 25.05 -5.31
N SER A 31 6.45 24.64 -4.20
CA SER A 31 5.10 25.04 -3.76
C SER A 31 5.12 25.39 -2.27
N TRP A 32 4.08 26.09 -1.84
CA TRP A 32 3.94 26.49 -0.45
C TRP A 32 3.04 25.52 0.32
N GLN A 33 3.42 25.26 1.57
CA GLN A 33 2.60 24.57 2.54
C GLN A 33 2.43 25.48 3.76
N HIS A 34 1.20 25.75 4.14
CA HIS A 34 0.85 26.52 5.32
C HIS A 34 0.19 25.61 6.36
N ARG A 35 0.72 25.63 7.57
CA ARG A 35 0.11 24.90 8.71
C ARG A 35 -0.07 25.83 9.90
N VAL A 36 -1.29 25.89 10.37
CA VAL A 36 -1.65 26.64 11.59
C VAL A 36 -2.28 25.67 12.59
N ASN A 37 -1.82 25.72 13.85
CA ASN A 37 -2.36 24.91 14.92
C ASN A 37 -2.70 25.83 16.09
N LEU A 38 -3.93 25.73 16.59
CA LEU A 38 -4.39 26.40 17.80
C LEU A 38 -4.81 25.35 18.81
N ASN A 39 -4.26 25.40 20.00
CA ASN A 39 -4.58 24.50 21.10
C ASN A 39 -5.01 25.34 22.30
N LEU A 40 -6.11 24.93 22.91
CA LEU A 40 -6.65 25.55 24.11
C LEU A 40 -6.90 24.45 25.13
N SER A 41 -6.38 24.64 26.36
CA SER A 41 -6.62 23.73 27.46
C SER A 41 -6.90 24.51 28.70
N GLY A 42 -7.79 23.99 29.54
CA GLY A 42 -8.16 24.62 30.79
C GLY A 42 -9.03 23.73 31.64
N GLY A 43 -9.42 24.23 32.79
CA GLY A 43 -10.33 23.52 33.66
C GLY A 43 -10.20 23.90 35.11
N GLY A 44 -11.04 23.31 35.90
CA GLY A 44 -11.10 23.41 37.36
C GLY A 44 -11.16 22.04 38.04
N SER A 45 -11.59 22.00 39.24
CA SER A 45 -11.71 20.76 40.03
C SER A 45 -12.76 19.78 39.52
N THR A 46 -13.77 20.27 38.79
CA THR A 46 -14.91 19.47 38.34
C THR A 46 -14.84 19.15 36.86
N ALA A 47 -14.31 20.06 36.04
CA ALA A 47 -14.24 19.86 34.59
C ALA A 47 -12.88 20.32 34.04
N ARG A 48 -12.34 19.56 33.08
CA ARG A 48 -11.12 19.84 32.35
C ARG A 48 -11.41 19.67 30.87
N TYR A 49 -10.85 20.54 30.05
CA TYR A 49 -11.06 20.45 28.63
C TYR A 49 -9.75 20.68 27.85
N TYR A 50 -9.73 20.11 26.66
CA TYR A 50 -8.72 20.34 25.65
C TYR A 50 -9.40 20.49 24.29
N ALA A 51 -9.19 21.63 23.65
CA ALA A 51 -9.66 21.90 22.29
C ALA A 51 -8.46 22.13 21.36
N SER A 52 -8.52 21.62 20.15
CA SER A 52 -7.51 21.82 19.14
C SER A 52 -8.16 22.01 17.78
N ILE A 53 -7.70 23.01 17.05
CA ILE A 53 -8.05 23.25 15.65
C ILE A 53 -6.75 23.38 14.87
N SER A 54 -6.65 22.68 13.73
CA SER A 54 -5.52 22.86 12.83
C SER A 54 -6.00 23.01 11.40
N TYR A 55 -5.30 23.87 10.68
CA TYR A 55 -5.47 24.14 9.28
C TYR A 55 -4.21 23.78 8.52
N LEU A 56 -4.36 23.05 7.42
CA LEU A 56 -3.31 22.72 6.48
C LEU A 56 -3.76 23.15 5.08
N ASP A 57 -2.93 23.89 4.37
CA ASP A 57 -3.09 24.25 2.97
C ASP A 57 -1.81 23.91 2.22
N GLU A 58 -1.92 23.06 1.22
CA GLU A 58 -0.82 22.60 0.37
C GLU A 58 -1.14 22.98 -1.07
N GLU A 59 -0.29 23.81 -1.67
CA GLU A 59 -0.39 24.11 -3.08
C GLU A 59 0.18 22.97 -3.91
N GLY A 60 -0.48 22.66 -5.03
CA GLY A 60 0.02 21.69 -5.99
C GLY A 60 1.24 22.19 -6.77
N MET A 61 1.91 21.26 -7.42
CA MET A 61 3.14 21.48 -8.18
C MET A 61 2.92 21.81 -9.65
N TYR A 62 1.68 21.78 -10.15
CA TYR A 62 1.42 22.07 -11.56
C TYR A 62 1.40 23.58 -11.86
N ASN A 63 1.97 23.94 -12.98
CA ASN A 63 1.67 25.21 -13.63
C ASN A 63 0.24 25.15 -14.18
N THR A 64 -0.45 26.28 -14.12
CA THR A 64 -1.84 26.41 -14.63
C THR A 64 -1.86 27.32 -15.85
N ASP A 65 -2.76 27.05 -16.75
CA ASP A 65 -3.00 27.93 -17.91
C ASP A 65 -3.59 29.24 -17.43
N LYS A 66 -2.90 30.36 -17.71
CA LYS A 66 -3.33 31.70 -17.29
C LYS A 66 -4.63 32.16 -17.98
N ALA A 67 -4.86 31.70 -19.21
CA ALA A 67 -6.07 32.03 -19.97
C ALA A 67 -7.32 31.34 -19.39
N LEU A 68 -7.15 30.21 -18.69
CA LEU A 68 -8.25 29.44 -18.10
C LEU A 68 -8.38 29.63 -16.58
N LYS A 69 -7.47 30.40 -15.95
CA LYS A 69 -7.42 30.56 -14.51
C LYS A 69 -8.69 31.13 -13.89
N ASP A 70 -9.40 31.99 -14.59
CA ASP A 70 -10.63 32.62 -14.11
C ASP A 70 -11.84 31.69 -14.24
N ASP A 71 -11.77 30.68 -15.12
CA ASP A 71 -12.83 29.70 -15.34
C ASP A 71 -12.77 28.58 -14.30
N TYR A 72 -11.58 28.01 -14.07
CA TYR A 72 -11.36 26.92 -13.11
C TYR A 72 -9.87 26.71 -12.77
N ASN A 73 -9.60 26.05 -11.65
CA ASN A 73 -8.26 25.74 -11.19
C ASN A 73 -7.96 24.25 -11.34
N THR A 74 -6.91 23.91 -12.08
CA THR A 74 -6.46 22.53 -12.34
C THR A 74 -5.27 22.11 -11.46
N ASN A 75 -4.73 22.99 -10.61
CA ASN A 75 -3.63 22.63 -9.75
C ASN A 75 -4.06 21.62 -8.67
N ALA A 76 -3.18 20.70 -8.30
CA ALA A 76 -3.45 19.67 -7.29
C ALA A 76 -3.33 20.25 -5.87
N ASN A 77 -4.28 21.10 -5.49
CA ASN A 77 -4.31 21.73 -4.17
C ASN A 77 -4.98 20.83 -3.14
N TYR A 78 -4.46 20.83 -1.91
CA TYR A 78 -5.04 20.10 -0.79
C TYR A 78 -5.24 21.00 0.42
N ARG A 79 -6.45 21.00 0.99
CA ARG A 79 -6.80 21.71 2.21
C ARG A 79 -7.37 20.75 3.23
N ARG A 80 -7.00 20.93 4.50
CA ARG A 80 -7.53 20.09 5.59
C ARG A 80 -7.72 20.89 6.87
N TYR A 81 -8.90 20.76 7.43
CA TYR A 81 -9.28 21.29 8.74
C TYR A 81 -9.41 20.12 9.70
N ASN A 82 -8.63 20.09 10.77
CA ASN A 82 -8.79 19.11 11.83
C ASN A 82 -9.36 19.82 13.07
N TYR A 83 -10.20 19.12 13.79
CA TYR A 83 -10.74 19.60 15.06
C TYR A 83 -10.75 18.46 16.08
N ARG A 84 -10.56 18.83 17.35
CA ARG A 84 -10.65 17.92 18.50
C ARG A 84 -11.13 18.68 19.70
N LEU A 85 -12.10 18.11 20.41
CA LEU A 85 -12.57 18.54 21.70
C LEU A 85 -12.61 17.32 22.63
N ASN A 86 -11.88 17.38 23.73
CA ASN A 86 -11.95 16.41 24.82
C ASN A 86 -12.36 17.13 26.07
N THR A 87 -13.30 16.56 26.80
CA THR A 87 -13.79 17.11 28.08
C THR A 87 -13.89 16.00 29.10
N ASP A 88 -13.25 16.19 30.25
CA ASP A 88 -13.31 15.30 31.38
C ASP A 88 -14.13 15.99 32.49
N ILE A 89 -15.18 15.34 32.97
CA ILE A 89 -16.12 15.89 33.97
C ILE A 89 -16.19 14.94 35.17
N ASP A 90 -15.74 15.37 36.31
CA ASP A 90 -15.92 14.66 37.59
C ASP A 90 -17.35 14.84 38.08
N ILE A 91 -18.27 13.91 37.66
CA ILE A 91 -19.69 13.95 38.07
C ILE A 91 -19.81 13.78 39.59
N THR A 92 -19.01 12.86 40.12
CA THR A 92 -18.85 12.65 41.58
C THR A 92 -17.37 12.38 41.87
N LYS A 93 -17.01 12.29 43.16
CA LYS A 93 -15.65 11.90 43.59
C LYS A 93 -15.21 10.51 43.08
N THR A 94 -16.13 9.70 42.56
CA THR A 94 -15.88 8.32 42.10
C THR A 94 -16.30 8.09 40.67
N THR A 95 -16.96 9.08 40.04
CA THR A 95 -17.52 8.96 38.69
C THR A 95 -16.91 10.03 37.78
N LEU A 96 -16.22 9.61 36.74
CA LEU A 96 -15.61 10.47 35.71
C LEU A 96 -16.27 10.20 34.37
N LEU A 97 -16.83 11.26 33.77
CA LEU A 97 -17.35 11.24 32.42
C LEU A 97 -16.30 11.88 31.46
N LYS A 98 -15.94 11.19 30.39
CA LYS A 98 -15.07 11.73 29.34
C LYS A 98 -15.85 11.81 28.06
N LEU A 99 -15.86 12.97 27.43
CA LEU A 99 -16.48 13.24 26.15
C LEU A 99 -15.38 13.62 25.17
N GLY A 100 -15.36 12.95 24.02
CA GLY A 100 -14.42 13.22 22.95
C GLY A 100 -15.14 13.37 21.62
N VAL A 101 -14.82 14.43 20.91
CA VAL A 101 -15.23 14.64 19.52
C VAL A 101 -13.99 15.05 18.74
N SER A 102 -13.71 14.37 17.66
CA SER A 102 -12.61 14.71 16.76
C SER A 102 -12.96 14.40 15.32
N GLY A 103 -12.27 15.02 14.40
CA GLY A 103 -12.48 14.74 13.00
C GLY A 103 -11.69 15.67 12.10
N TRP A 104 -11.97 15.54 10.80
CA TRP A 104 -11.42 16.44 9.81
C TRP A 104 -12.37 16.62 8.65
N LEU A 105 -12.22 17.74 7.98
CA LEU A 105 -12.77 18.05 6.66
C LEU A 105 -11.59 18.32 5.73
N SER A 106 -11.51 17.62 4.61
CA SER A 106 -10.51 17.90 3.59
C SER A 106 -11.15 18.18 2.23
N LYS A 107 -10.48 19.00 1.46
CA LYS A 107 -10.80 19.26 0.05
C LYS A 107 -9.53 19.08 -0.77
N ARG A 108 -9.61 18.25 -1.81
CA ARG A 108 -8.57 18.06 -2.81
C ARG A 108 -9.09 18.49 -4.17
N ASN A 109 -8.28 19.23 -4.89
CA ASN A 109 -8.48 19.56 -6.29
C ASN A 109 -7.43 18.84 -7.14
N SER A 110 -7.75 18.49 -8.37
CA SER A 110 -6.81 17.89 -9.32
C SER A 110 -7.25 18.14 -10.76
N PRO A 111 -6.35 17.96 -11.76
CA PRO A 111 -6.71 18.03 -13.17
C PRO A 111 -7.86 17.09 -13.56
N GLY A 112 -8.58 17.40 -14.62
CA GLY A 112 -9.73 16.62 -15.07
C GLY A 112 -9.42 15.14 -15.38
N LEU A 113 -8.25 14.83 -15.94
CA LEU A 113 -7.79 13.46 -16.15
C LEU A 113 -7.30 12.78 -14.86
N GLY A 114 -7.06 13.53 -13.78
CA GLY A 114 -6.48 13.03 -12.56
C GLY A 114 -4.94 13.01 -12.57
N ASP A 115 -4.36 13.01 -11.36
CA ASP A 115 -2.90 13.09 -11.21
C ASP A 115 -2.16 11.91 -11.84
N ALA A 116 -2.71 10.70 -11.70
CA ALA A 116 -2.03 9.49 -12.20
C ALA A 116 -1.86 9.51 -13.72
N ASP A 117 -2.88 9.97 -14.43
CA ASP A 117 -2.84 10.07 -15.90
C ASP A 117 -1.91 11.19 -16.35
N VAL A 118 -1.95 12.36 -15.69
CA VAL A 118 -1.04 13.49 -15.99
C VAL A 118 0.42 13.06 -15.80
N TRP A 119 0.75 12.39 -14.69
CA TRP A 119 2.10 11.87 -14.45
C TRP A 119 2.47 10.77 -15.45
N GLY A 120 1.53 9.89 -15.81
CA GLY A 120 1.72 8.87 -16.84
C GLY A 120 2.08 9.47 -18.19
N GLU A 121 1.38 10.52 -18.61
CA GLU A 121 1.71 11.26 -19.83
C GLU A 121 3.06 11.98 -19.70
N LEU A 122 3.32 12.65 -18.59
CA LEU A 122 4.57 13.38 -18.38
C LEU A 122 5.82 12.50 -18.50
N PHE A 123 5.76 11.27 -17.98
CA PHE A 123 6.87 10.32 -18.08
C PHE A 123 6.94 9.56 -19.40
N GLY A 124 5.81 9.37 -20.08
CA GLY A 124 5.76 8.59 -21.34
C GLY A 124 5.84 9.43 -22.61
N TYR A 125 5.71 10.75 -22.50
CA TYR A 125 5.61 11.63 -23.67
C TYR A 125 6.97 12.19 -24.08
N THR A 126 7.38 11.95 -25.33
CA THR A 126 8.65 12.47 -25.82
C THR A 126 8.62 13.97 -26.14
N ALA A 127 9.76 14.61 -26.00
CA ALA A 127 9.96 16.03 -26.29
C ALA A 127 9.61 16.42 -27.74
N ILE A 128 9.77 15.49 -28.67
CA ILE A 128 9.63 15.74 -30.12
C ILE A 128 8.28 15.34 -30.72
N ARG A 129 7.32 14.91 -29.90
CA ARG A 129 6.05 14.36 -30.41
C ARG A 129 5.09 15.41 -30.95
N THR A 130 4.82 16.44 -30.17
CA THR A 130 3.97 17.58 -30.55
C THR A 130 4.48 18.85 -29.91
N PRO A 131 4.18 20.05 -30.47
CA PRO A 131 4.37 21.31 -29.75
C PRO A 131 3.40 21.38 -28.56
N LEU A 132 3.62 22.37 -27.69
CA LEU A 132 2.68 22.74 -26.62
C LEU A 132 1.30 23.09 -27.21
N LEU A 133 1.27 24.08 -28.05
CA LEU A 133 0.22 24.50 -28.94
C LEU A 133 0.86 24.88 -30.28
N TYR A 134 0.17 24.74 -31.38
CA TYR A 134 0.62 25.31 -32.66
C TYR A 134 0.71 26.83 -32.57
N SER A 135 1.51 27.45 -33.42
CA SER A 135 1.71 28.92 -33.45
C SER A 135 0.41 29.71 -33.63
N ASN A 136 -0.63 29.12 -34.21
CA ASN A 136 -1.96 29.68 -34.34
C ASN A 136 -2.92 29.40 -33.15
N GLY A 137 -2.41 28.84 -32.04
CA GLY A 137 -3.17 28.51 -30.82
C GLY A 137 -3.97 27.21 -30.86
N ARG A 138 -3.91 26.43 -31.95
CA ARG A 138 -4.57 25.12 -32.04
C ARG A 138 -3.93 24.07 -31.17
N VAL A 139 -4.75 23.25 -30.54
CA VAL A 139 -4.29 22.13 -29.71
C VAL A 139 -3.86 20.96 -30.59
N PRO A 140 -2.63 20.46 -30.46
CA PRO A 140 -2.15 19.32 -31.23
C PRO A 140 -2.84 18.01 -30.86
N ALA A 141 -3.23 17.23 -31.85
CA ALA A 141 -3.74 15.89 -31.68
C ALA A 141 -2.61 14.88 -31.53
N VAL A 142 -2.86 13.84 -30.74
CA VAL A 142 -1.97 12.70 -30.54
C VAL A 142 -2.65 11.44 -31.05
N GLY A 143 -2.47 11.18 -32.34
CA GLY A 143 -3.15 10.06 -32.99
C GLY A 143 -4.65 10.29 -33.17
N THR A 144 -5.45 9.25 -33.05
CA THR A 144 -6.91 9.30 -33.12
C THR A 144 -7.52 9.14 -31.72
N GLY A 145 -8.54 9.93 -31.42
CA GLY A 145 -9.23 9.92 -30.14
C GLY A 145 -8.71 10.94 -29.13
N ASN A 146 -9.21 10.86 -27.90
CA ASN A 146 -8.97 11.83 -26.84
C ASN A 146 -7.62 11.62 -26.15
N LYS A 147 -6.54 11.68 -26.90
CA LYS A 147 -5.17 11.70 -26.38
C LYS A 147 -4.57 13.08 -26.57
N THR A 148 -3.74 13.51 -25.65
CA THR A 148 -3.20 14.85 -25.65
C THR A 148 -1.80 14.90 -25.03
N ASN A 149 -1.11 16.04 -25.17
CA ASN A 149 0.17 16.28 -24.53
C ASN A 149 0.01 16.55 -23.01
N PRO A 150 1.09 16.44 -22.22
CA PRO A 150 1.03 16.61 -20.76
C PRO A 150 0.46 17.96 -20.29
N TRP A 151 0.71 19.05 -21.02
CA TRP A 151 0.19 20.36 -20.69
C TRP A 151 -1.34 20.43 -20.84
N VAL A 152 -1.86 20.00 -21.97
CA VAL A 152 -3.31 19.95 -22.21
C VAL A 152 -3.99 19.00 -21.24
N ALA A 153 -3.38 17.85 -20.97
CA ALA A 153 -3.87 16.88 -19.99
C ALA A 153 -4.04 17.51 -18.59
N ALA A 154 -3.08 18.32 -18.17
CA ALA A 154 -3.11 18.96 -16.86
C ALA A 154 -3.96 20.23 -16.78
N THR A 155 -4.17 20.95 -17.89
CA THR A 155 -4.74 22.31 -17.83
C THR A 155 -6.07 22.45 -18.55
N GLN A 156 -6.35 21.67 -19.62
CA GLN A 156 -7.50 21.91 -20.51
C GLN A 156 -8.56 20.82 -20.49
N THR A 157 -8.39 19.80 -19.65
CA THR A 157 -9.34 18.67 -19.55
C THR A 157 -10.37 18.80 -18.44
N GLY A 158 -10.49 19.98 -17.82
CA GLY A 158 -11.37 20.25 -16.70
C GLY A 158 -10.68 20.02 -15.35
N PHE A 159 -11.46 19.72 -14.31
CA PHE A 159 -10.94 19.55 -12.95
C PHE A 159 -11.81 18.59 -12.12
N ASN A 160 -11.20 17.99 -11.11
CA ASN A 160 -11.86 17.11 -10.15
C ASN A 160 -11.79 17.72 -8.75
N GLU A 161 -12.86 17.62 -8.01
CA GLU A 161 -12.94 17.99 -6.59
C GLU A 161 -13.30 16.78 -5.75
N ASN A 162 -12.56 16.57 -4.67
CA ASN A 162 -12.86 15.52 -3.71
C ASN A 162 -12.96 16.11 -2.31
N TRP A 163 -14.04 15.77 -1.59
CA TRP A 163 -14.32 16.20 -0.22
C TRP A 163 -14.38 14.98 0.69
N GLU A 164 -13.62 15.02 1.78
CA GLU A 164 -13.70 13.99 2.80
C GLU A 164 -14.12 14.62 4.13
N ASN A 165 -15.03 13.97 4.82
CA ASN A 165 -15.46 14.35 6.17
C ASN A 165 -15.44 13.13 7.07
N VAL A 166 -14.71 13.24 8.18
CA VAL A 166 -14.64 12.23 9.22
C VAL A 166 -15.05 12.84 10.55
N ILE A 167 -15.96 12.16 11.23
CA ILE A 167 -16.36 12.51 12.58
C ILE A 167 -16.18 11.26 13.44
N GLN A 168 -15.47 11.41 14.55
CA GLN A 168 -15.25 10.39 15.56
C GLN A 168 -15.70 10.91 16.91
N THR A 169 -16.62 10.20 17.53
CA THR A 169 -17.14 10.56 18.84
C THR A 169 -16.89 9.43 19.83
N ASN A 170 -16.60 9.76 21.05
CA ASN A 170 -16.53 8.81 22.14
C ASN A 170 -17.09 9.39 23.43
N ILE A 171 -17.81 8.56 24.17
CA ILE A 171 -18.30 8.83 25.50
C ILE A 171 -17.75 7.72 26.39
N THR A 172 -17.02 8.07 27.44
CA THR A 172 -16.46 7.11 28.40
C THR A 172 -16.92 7.47 29.80
N LEU A 173 -17.53 6.51 30.49
CA LEU A 173 -17.89 6.57 31.85
C LEU A 173 -16.93 5.71 32.69
N GLU A 174 -16.19 6.30 33.58
CA GLU A 174 -15.34 5.59 34.52
C GLU A 174 -15.94 5.68 35.93
N GLN A 175 -16.19 4.55 36.56
CA GLN A 175 -16.73 4.45 37.91
C GLN A 175 -15.76 3.69 38.80
N ASN A 176 -15.27 4.34 39.83
CA ASN A 176 -14.53 3.68 40.90
C ASN A 176 -15.50 2.94 41.83
N LEU A 177 -15.37 1.64 41.90
CA LEU A 177 -16.23 0.74 42.65
C LEU A 177 -15.60 0.31 43.99
N LYS A 178 -14.75 1.16 44.58
CA LYS A 178 -14.07 0.87 45.86
C LYS A 178 -15.02 0.58 47.03
N PHE A 179 -16.29 0.98 46.93
CA PHE A 179 -17.32 0.67 47.90
C PHE A 179 -17.76 -0.80 47.86
N ILE A 180 -17.55 -1.52 46.71
CA ILE A 180 -17.76 -2.94 46.62
C ILE A 180 -16.50 -3.68 47.05
N THR A 181 -15.35 -3.36 46.41
CA THR A 181 -14.06 -3.87 46.81
C THR A 181 -12.94 -2.92 46.39
N LYS A 182 -11.89 -2.84 47.19
CA LYS A 182 -10.75 -1.97 46.94
C LYS A 182 -10.03 -2.39 45.68
N GLY A 183 -9.83 -1.45 44.75
CA GLY A 183 -9.14 -1.66 43.49
C GLY A 183 -10.06 -2.00 42.30
N LEU A 184 -11.40 -2.11 42.53
CA LEU A 184 -12.35 -2.37 41.44
C LEU A 184 -12.75 -1.07 40.73
N LYS A 185 -12.72 -1.09 39.41
CA LYS A 185 -13.12 -0.01 38.51
C LYS A 185 -13.96 -0.55 37.36
N PHE A 186 -15.04 0.15 37.06
CA PHE A 186 -15.82 -0.05 35.82
C PHE A 186 -15.47 1.04 34.80
N VAL A 187 -15.37 0.68 33.54
CA VAL A 187 -15.22 1.61 32.42
C VAL A 187 -16.20 1.18 31.32
N GLY A 188 -17.16 2.06 31.01
CA GLY A 188 -18.05 1.91 29.85
C GLY A 188 -17.69 2.92 28.78
N ARG A 189 -17.58 2.50 27.54
CA ARG A 189 -17.27 3.37 26.40
C ARG A 189 -18.25 3.11 25.26
N PHE A 190 -18.77 4.20 24.70
CA PHE A 190 -19.54 4.21 23.47
C PHE A 190 -18.83 5.10 22.46
N GLY A 191 -18.71 4.64 21.22
CA GLY A 191 -18.15 5.40 20.11
C GLY A 191 -19.10 5.36 18.90
N TYR A 192 -19.13 6.47 18.17
CA TYR A 192 -19.87 6.63 16.93
C TYR A 192 -19.00 7.37 15.93
N ASP A 193 -18.62 6.69 14.85
CA ASP A 193 -17.74 7.22 13.83
C ASP A 193 -18.45 7.24 12.48
N THR A 194 -18.23 8.32 11.72
CA THR A 194 -18.69 8.42 10.33
C THR A 194 -17.54 8.83 9.42
N TYR A 195 -17.54 8.27 8.23
CA TYR A 195 -16.70 8.69 7.11
C TYR A 195 -17.58 8.95 5.90
N ASN A 196 -17.39 10.08 5.25
CA ASN A 196 -18.05 10.42 4.01
C ASN A 196 -17.03 11.00 3.03
N ASN A 197 -17.08 10.54 1.80
CA ASN A 197 -16.31 11.06 0.69
C ASN A 197 -17.27 11.41 -0.45
N ASN A 198 -17.11 12.58 -1.03
CA ASN A 198 -17.89 13.02 -2.18
C ASN A 198 -16.91 13.54 -3.23
N HIS A 199 -17.05 13.10 -4.45
CA HIS A 199 -16.25 13.58 -5.56
C HIS A 199 -17.13 14.12 -6.69
N ILE A 200 -16.63 15.14 -7.34
CA ILE A 200 -17.24 15.75 -8.52
C ILE A 200 -16.14 15.85 -9.57
N ASN A 201 -16.34 15.17 -10.69
CA ASN A 201 -15.44 15.18 -11.82
C ASN A 201 -16.08 16.04 -12.93
N ARG A 202 -15.39 17.09 -13.33
CA ARG A 202 -15.80 17.95 -14.44
C ARG A 202 -14.80 17.83 -15.56
N ARG A 203 -15.19 17.14 -16.61
CA ARG A 203 -14.32 16.82 -17.74
C ARG A 203 -14.78 17.51 -19.01
N LYS A 204 -13.82 17.99 -19.78
CA LYS A 204 -14.01 18.50 -21.14
C LYS A 204 -12.82 18.11 -22.00
N TRP A 205 -12.96 18.19 -23.28
CA TRP A 205 -11.88 18.06 -24.24
C TRP A 205 -11.80 19.26 -25.14
N PRO A 206 -10.60 19.81 -25.43
CA PRO A 206 -10.43 20.82 -26.44
C PRO A 206 -10.53 20.22 -27.83
N GLU A 207 -10.86 21.05 -28.82
CA GLU A 207 -10.74 20.69 -30.20
C GLU A 207 -9.27 20.39 -30.56
N GLN A 208 -9.01 19.32 -31.30
CA GLN A 208 -7.66 18.87 -31.60
C GLN A 208 -7.39 18.79 -33.09
N TRP A 209 -6.20 19.20 -33.48
CA TRP A 209 -5.76 19.32 -34.84
C TRP A 209 -4.43 18.59 -35.08
N SER A 210 -4.22 18.11 -36.30
CA SER A 210 -2.92 17.61 -36.74
C SER A 210 -2.44 18.52 -37.88
N ALA A 211 -1.20 19.00 -37.76
CA ALA A 211 -0.55 19.67 -38.87
C ALA A 211 -0.05 18.64 -39.88
N GLU A 212 -0.27 18.87 -41.16
CA GLU A 212 0.38 18.11 -42.22
C GLU A 212 1.86 18.53 -42.30
N ARG A 213 2.72 17.61 -42.72
CA ARG A 213 4.17 17.90 -42.89
C ARG A 213 4.45 18.75 -44.14
N SER A 214 3.48 19.55 -44.59
CA SER A 214 3.56 20.46 -45.74
C SER A 214 3.00 21.80 -45.38
N ARG A 215 3.47 22.82 -46.07
CA ARG A 215 2.96 24.17 -45.98
C ARG A 215 2.29 24.54 -47.29
N ASP A 216 1.28 25.42 -47.23
CA ASP A 216 0.63 25.96 -48.41
C ASP A 216 1.55 26.92 -49.20
N GLU A 217 1.08 27.41 -50.33
CA GLU A 217 1.81 28.35 -51.20
C GLU A 217 2.22 29.65 -50.49
N ASN A 218 1.54 29.99 -49.40
CA ASN A 218 1.81 31.18 -48.58
C ASN A 218 2.72 30.86 -47.37
N GLY A 219 3.19 29.63 -47.24
CA GLY A 219 4.05 29.17 -46.14
C GLY A 219 3.28 28.82 -44.83
N ASN A 220 1.94 28.79 -44.86
CA ASN A 220 1.15 28.44 -43.68
C ASN A 220 1.04 26.92 -43.52
N LEU A 221 0.92 26.46 -42.26
CA LEU A 221 0.63 25.06 -41.95
C LEU A 221 -0.75 24.65 -42.45
N VAL A 222 -0.83 23.50 -43.07
CA VAL A 222 -2.08 22.84 -43.42
C VAL A 222 -2.54 21.97 -42.26
N PHE A 223 -3.79 22.19 -41.81
CA PHE A 223 -4.32 21.50 -40.65
C PHE A 223 -5.48 20.58 -41.00
N LYS A 224 -5.45 19.39 -40.42
CA LYS A 224 -6.58 18.46 -40.42
C LYS A 224 -7.18 18.41 -39.01
N LYS A 225 -8.47 18.62 -38.90
CA LYS A 225 -9.20 18.44 -37.65
C LYS A 225 -9.31 16.95 -37.32
N ILE A 226 -8.94 16.56 -36.10
CA ILE A 226 -8.94 15.19 -35.63
C ILE A 226 -10.11 14.92 -34.70
N SER A 227 -10.41 15.84 -33.78
CA SER A 227 -11.54 15.71 -32.87
C SER A 227 -12.22 17.07 -32.60
N ASP A 228 -13.51 17.03 -32.36
CA ASP A 228 -14.27 18.20 -31.90
C ASP A 228 -14.04 18.45 -30.41
N SER A 229 -14.26 19.69 -29.98
CA SER A 229 -14.33 20.01 -28.56
C SER A 229 -15.58 19.37 -27.94
N SER A 230 -15.44 18.91 -26.70
CA SER A 230 -16.59 18.54 -25.88
C SER A 230 -16.90 19.60 -24.83
N ASN A 231 -18.19 19.85 -24.60
CA ASN A 231 -18.63 20.67 -23.49
C ASN A 231 -18.23 20.00 -22.15
N MET A 232 -18.13 20.83 -21.12
CA MET A 232 -17.82 20.28 -19.78
C MET A 232 -18.98 19.39 -19.32
N HIS A 233 -18.64 18.13 -19.08
CA HIS A 233 -19.52 17.11 -18.50
C HIS A 233 -19.22 16.94 -17.02
N GLN A 234 -20.25 16.77 -16.20
CA GLN A 234 -20.11 16.57 -14.76
C GLN A 234 -20.61 15.18 -14.38
N GLU A 235 -19.77 14.48 -13.63
CA GLU A 235 -20.08 13.24 -12.93
C GLU A 235 -19.84 13.43 -11.44
N SER A 236 -20.66 12.82 -10.61
CA SER A 236 -20.48 12.86 -9.17
C SER A 236 -20.67 11.48 -8.57
N GLY A 237 -19.97 11.22 -7.48
CA GLY A 237 -20.12 10.00 -6.72
C GLY A 237 -19.86 10.26 -5.24
N SER A 238 -20.33 9.34 -4.43
CA SER A 238 -20.14 9.39 -2.99
C SER A 238 -19.86 8.02 -2.42
N SER A 239 -19.05 7.97 -1.37
CA SER A 239 -18.85 6.77 -0.57
C SER A 239 -18.88 7.13 0.90
N GLY A 240 -19.33 6.19 1.75
CA GLY A 240 -19.44 6.49 3.16
C GLY A 240 -19.61 5.23 4.00
N ASN A 241 -19.33 5.37 5.28
CA ASN A 241 -19.55 4.33 6.25
C ASN A 241 -19.85 4.91 7.63
N ARG A 242 -20.43 4.07 8.47
CA ARG A 242 -20.74 4.35 9.86
C ARG A 242 -20.31 3.18 10.71
N ARG A 243 -19.75 3.47 11.85
CA ARG A 243 -19.36 2.50 12.87
C ARG A 243 -19.91 2.90 14.23
N GLU A 244 -20.50 1.93 14.90
CA GLU A 244 -20.94 2.02 16.29
C GLU A 244 -20.14 1.02 17.13
N PHE A 245 -19.67 1.44 18.28
CA PHE A 245 -18.80 0.66 19.13
C PHE A 245 -19.23 0.80 20.60
N LEU A 246 -19.40 -0.34 21.28
CA LEU A 246 -19.65 -0.42 22.70
C LEU A 246 -18.60 -1.28 23.37
N ASP A 247 -18.07 -0.80 24.48
CA ASP A 247 -17.02 -1.46 25.26
C ASP A 247 -17.36 -1.30 26.76
N MET A 248 -17.43 -2.40 27.49
CA MET A 248 -17.65 -2.43 28.93
C MET A 248 -16.54 -3.25 29.59
N MET A 249 -15.87 -2.67 30.57
CA MET A 249 -14.73 -3.30 31.21
C MET A 249 -14.84 -3.18 32.73
N LEU A 250 -14.63 -4.30 33.40
CA LEU A 250 -14.37 -4.38 34.83
C LEU A 250 -12.88 -4.67 35.02
N ASN A 251 -12.20 -3.83 35.76
CA ASN A 251 -10.79 -4.00 36.13
C ASN A 251 -10.65 -4.02 37.62
N TRP A 252 -9.99 -5.03 38.16
CA TRP A 252 -9.64 -5.15 39.56
C TRP A 252 -8.15 -5.30 39.72
N GLU A 253 -7.55 -4.40 40.48
CA GLU A 253 -6.12 -4.37 40.74
C GLU A 253 -5.87 -4.25 42.24
N ARG A 254 -5.03 -5.14 42.78
CA ARG A 254 -4.73 -5.14 44.21
C ARG A 254 -3.33 -5.74 44.50
N GLY A 255 -2.61 -5.03 45.37
CA GLY A 255 -1.37 -5.52 45.96
C GLY A 255 -1.59 -6.03 47.38
N PHE A 256 -1.02 -7.19 47.71
CA PHE A 256 -1.00 -7.80 49.03
C PHE A 256 0.46 -8.13 49.38
N LYS A 257 1.12 -7.22 50.12
CA LYS A 257 2.57 -7.35 50.41
C LYS A 257 3.39 -7.57 49.12
N ALA A 258 3.93 -8.78 48.93
CA ALA A 258 4.72 -9.15 47.78
C ALA A 258 3.88 -9.63 46.56
N HIS A 259 2.58 -9.79 46.71
CA HIS A 259 1.68 -10.31 45.68
C HIS A 259 0.93 -9.17 44.99
N HIS A 260 0.95 -9.11 43.69
CA HIS A 260 0.20 -8.16 42.85
C HIS A 260 -0.69 -8.91 41.89
N LEU A 261 -1.98 -8.63 41.94
CA LEU A 261 -3.01 -9.24 41.11
C LEU A 261 -3.71 -8.15 40.31
N ASN A 262 -3.89 -8.42 39.03
CA ASN A 262 -4.77 -7.65 38.14
C ASN A 262 -5.71 -8.61 37.43
N ALA A 263 -7.01 -8.35 37.50
CA ALA A 263 -8.02 -9.10 36.78
C ALA A 263 -8.86 -8.14 35.94
N THR A 264 -9.04 -8.43 34.67
CA THR A 264 -9.85 -7.64 33.74
C THR A 264 -10.85 -8.54 33.06
N LEU A 265 -12.11 -8.11 32.99
CA LEU A 265 -13.15 -8.70 32.17
C LEU A 265 -13.71 -7.61 31.26
N LYS A 266 -13.76 -7.88 29.97
CA LYS A 266 -14.16 -6.90 28.97
C LYS A 266 -15.17 -7.49 28.00
N TYR A 267 -16.28 -6.81 27.79
CA TYR A 267 -17.23 -7.08 26.71
C TYR A 267 -17.13 -5.98 25.65
N THR A 268 -17.16 -6.38 24.38
CA THR A 268 -17.13 -5.46 23.23
C THR A 268 -18.22 -5.82 22.24
N GLN A 269 -18.77 -4.81 21.61
CA GLN A 269 -19.71 -4.94 20.50
C GLN A 269 -19.40 -3.86 19.46
N ASP A 270 -19.43 -4.24 18.19
CA ASP A 270 -19.10 -3.34 17.09
C ASP A 270 -20.04 -3.62 15.92
N SER A 271 -20.51 -2.53 15.31
CA SER A 271 -21.39 -2.56 14.14
C SER A 271 -20.84 -1.59 13.08
N TYR A 272 -20.64 -2.09 11.88
CA TYR A 272 -20.13 -1.32 10.74
C TYR A 272 -21.06 -1.50 9.53
N ILE A 273 -21.36 -0.41 8.84
CA ILE A 273 -22.17 -0.40 7.61
C ILE A 273 -21.58 0.57 6.59
N LYS A 274 -21.58 0.19 5.33
CA LYS A 274 -21.46 1.12 4.21
C LYS A 274 -22.78 1.87 4.05
N THR A 275 -22.74 3.18 3.89
CA THR A 275 -23.95 4.03 3.76
C THR A 275 -24.18 4.49 2.31
N GLN A 276 -23.16 4.39 1.47
CA GLN A 276 -23.17 4.86 0.09
C GLN A 276 -22.29 3.94 -0.76
N ASP A 277 -22.43 3.98 -2.08
CA ASP A 277 -21.67 3.16 -3.02
C ASP A 277 -21.76 1.65 -2.69
N LEU A 278 -22.99 1.16 -2.57
CA LEU A 278 -23.26 -0.22 -2.18
C LEU A 278 -23.06 -1.22 -3.32
N GLY A 279 -23.13 -0.75 -4.58
CA GLY A 279 -23.17 -1.62 -5.75
C GLY A 279 -24.42 -2.50 -5.76
N ASP A 280 -24.44 -3.51 -6.60
CA ASP A 280 -25.60 -4.40 -6.79
C ASP A 280 -25.66 -5.56 -5.79
N ASP A 281 -24.58 -5.80 -5.03
CA ASP A 281 -24.55 -6.87 -4.02
C ASP A 281 -25.26 -6.42 -2.74
N LEU A 282 -26.46 -6.95 -2.51
CA LEU A 282 -27.29 -6.65 -1.34
C LEU A 282 -26.55 -6.88 0.01
N LYS A 283 -25.56 -7.75 0.04
CA LYS A 283 -24.73 -7.98 1.24
C LYS A 283 -23.95 -6.75 1.67
N ASN A 284 -23.65 -5.80 0.77
CA ASN A 284 -22.96 -4.58 1.11
C ASN A 284 -23.80 -3.61 1.95
N GLY A 285 -25.14 -3.67 1.83
CA GLY A 285 -26.08 -2.89 2.63
C GLY A 285 -26.37 -3.47 4.03
N VAL A 286 -25.87 -4.66 4.34
CA VAL A 286 -26.09 -5.31 5.64
C VAL A 286 -25.01 -4.92 6.64
N ASN A 287 -25.39 -4.60 7.88
CA ASN A 287 -24.43 -4.31 8.95
C ASN A 287 -23.50 -5.51 9.16
N ARG A 288 -22.22 -5.23 9.34
CA ARG A 288 -21.24 -6.18 9.83
C ARG A 288 -21.14 -6.02 11.35
N ARG A 289 -21.47 -7.06 12.09
CA ARG A 289 -21.49 -7.04 13.55
C ARG A 289 -20.50 -8.04 14.12
N ASN A 290 -19.80 -7.59 15.13
CA ASN A 290 -18.88 -8.41 15.91
C ASN A 290 -19.19 -8.20 17.40
N GLN A 291 -19.00 -9.24 18.19
CA GLN A 291 -19.05 -9.14 19.65
C GLN A 291 -17.94 -9.98 20.27
N GLY A 292 -17.51 -9.62 21.46
CA GLY A 292 -16.43 -10.34 22.11
C GLY A 292 -16.48 -10.22 23.62
N LEU A 293 -16.10 -11.29 24.28
CA LEU A 293 -15.78 -11.33 25.69
C LEU A 293 -14.28 -11.61 25.83
N ALA A 294 -13.56 -10.76 26.51
CA ALA A 294 -12.14 -10.95 26.78
C ALA A 294 -11.87 -10.92 28.27
N GLY A 295 -10.96 -11.75 28.74
CA GLY A 295 -10.53 -11.77 30.13
C GLY A 295 -9.02 -11.81 30.24
N ARG A 296 -8.52 -11.23 31.31
CA ARG A 296 -7.10 -11.26 31.70
C ARG A 296 -6.96 -11.45 33.17
N ILE A 297 -6.01 -12.31 33.57
CA ILE A 297 -5.55 -12.43 34.94
C ILE A 297 -4.04 -12.34 34.91
N ALA A 298 -3.50 -11.31 35.54
CA ALA A 298 -2.05 -11.10 35.65
C ALA A 298 -1.66 -11.17 37.14
N TYR A 299 -0.63 -11.93 37.42
CA TYR A 299 -0.08 -12.08 38.74
C TYR A 299 1.44 -11.86 38.71
N ASN A 300 1.95 -11.13 39.67
CA ASN A 300 3.38 -11.12 39.94
C ASN A 300 3.67 -11.25 41.43
N TRP A 301 4.76 -11.94 41.72
CA TRP A 301 5.30 -12.09 43.06
C TRP A 301 6.60 -11.31 43.18
N ASN A 302 6.57 -10.31 44.03
CA ASN A 302 7.72 -9.49 44.39
C ASN A 302 8.51 -8.93 43.19
N TYR A 303 7.81 -8.68 42.04
CA TYR A 303 8.40 -8.28 40.75
C TYR A 303 9.46 -9.25 40.18
N ARG A 304 9.51 -10.49 40.71
CA ARG A 304 10.41 -11.56 40.24
C ARG A 304 9.75 -12.49 39.23
N TYR A 305 8.63 -13.06 39.60
CA TYR A 305 7.91 -14.02 38.78
C TYR A 305 6.60 -13.43 38.33
N PHE A 306 6.32 -13.55 37.04
CA PHE A 306 5.13 -13.02 36.41
C PHE A 306 4.41 -14.14 35.67
N VAL A 307 3.12 -14.22 35.85
CA VAL A 307 2.22 -15.14 35.15
C VAL A 307 1.06 -14.32 34.62
N ASP A 308 0.75 -14.47 33.35
CA ASP A 308 -0.36 -13.77 32.71
C ASP A 308 -1.17 -14.77 31.88
N PHE A 309 -2.46 -14.79 32.09
CA PHE A 309 -3.43 -15.56 31.32
C PHE A 309 -4.43 -14.60 30.68
N ASN A 310 -4.60 -14.73 29.37
CA ASN A 310 -5.55 -13.96 28.60
C ASN A 310 -6.44 -14.90 27.79
N PHE A 311 -7.66 -14.52 27.56
CA PHE A 311 -8.51 -15.16 26.57
C PHE A 311 -9.39 -14.15 25.84
N GLY A 312 -9.70 -14.45 24.58
CA GLY A 312 -10.74 -13.80 23.80
C GLY A 312 -11.75 -14.86 23.35
N TYR A 313 -13.03 -14.59 23.54
CA TYR A 313 -14.13 -15.33 22.98
C TYR A 313 -14.92 -14.40 22.08
N ASN A 314 -14.65 -14.46 20.78
CA ASN A 314 -15.14 -13.49 19.80
C ASN A 314 -16.11 -14.14 18.83
N GLY A 315 -17.18 -13.42 18.49
CA GLY A 315 -18.19 -13.79 17.51
C GLY A 315 -18.22 -12.83 16.33
N SER A 316 -18.34 -13.37 15.13
CA SER A 316 -18.47 -12.64 13.87
C SER A 316 -19.65 -13.13 13.05
N GLU A 317 -20.45 -12.22 12.53
CA GLU A 317 -21.55 -12.55 11.60
C GLU A 317 -21.07 -12.96 10.21
N ASN A 318 -19.79 -12.81 9.90
CA ASN A 318 -19.21 -13.29 8.64
C ASN A 318 -19.28 -14.82 8.50
N PHE A 319 -19.50 -15.54 9.58
CA PHE A 319 -19.54 -17.00 9.59
C PHE A 319 -20.94 -17.54 9.82
N ALA A 320 -21.23 -18.74 9.28
CA ALA A 320 -22.48 -19.44 9.46
C ALA A 320 -22.75 -19.77 10.93
N LYS A 321 -24.02 -20.02 11.27
CA LYS A 321 -24.42 -20.48 12.61
C LYS A 321 -23.64 -21.76 12.96
N GLY A 322 -23.00 -21.79 14.12
CA GLY A 322 -22.11 -22.88 14.56
C GLY A 322 -20.61 -22.57 14.39
N HIS A 323 -20.23 -21.68 13.47
CA HIS A 323 -18.84 -21.28 13.22
C HIS A 323 -18.52 -19.83 13.63
N ARG A 324 -19.52 -19.10 14.16
CA ARG A 324 -19.41 -17.67 14.49
C ARG A 324 -18.43 -17.35 15.60
N PHE A 325 -18.32 -18.22 16.60
CA PHE A 325 -17.53 -17.96 17.80
C PHE A 325 -16.22 -18.70 17.80
N GLY A 326 -15.14 -17.98 18.13
CA GLY A 326 -13.78 -18.51 18.29
C GLY A 326 -13.25 -18.22 19.69
N PHE A 327 -12.54 -19.20 20.28
CA PHE A 327 -11.84 -19.06 21.55
C PHE A 327 -10.33 -18.98 21.35
N PHE A 328 -9.74 -17.90 21.84
CA PHE A 328 -8.33 -17.56 21.60
C PHE A 328 -7.60 -17.32 22.92
N PRO A 329 -7.05 -18.37 23.54
CA PRO A 329 -6.27 -18.24 24.78
C PRO A 329 -4.84 -17.79 24.52
N ALA A 330 -4.26 -17.09 25.51
CA ALA A 330 -2.85 -16.73 25.53
C ALA A 330 -2.29 -16.82 26.95
N TYR A 331 -1.05 -17.27 27.06
CA TYR A 331 -0.33 -17.44 28.31
C TYR A 331 1.03 -16.77 28.20
N SER A 332 1.47 -16.13 29.29
CA SER A 332 2.86 -15.67 29.36
C SER A 332 3.45 -15.90 30.74
N LEU A 333 4.74 -16.17 30.74
CA LEU A 333 5.55 -16.34 31.94
C LEU A 333 6.77 -15.44 31.82
N ALA A 334 7.16 -14.82 32.93
CA ALA A 334 8.42 -14.09 32.94
C ALA A 334 9.11 -14.21 34.30
N TRP A 335 10.43 -14.20 34.24
CA TRP A 335 11.31 -14.22 35.39
C TRP A 335 12.28 -13.06 35.33
N ASN A 336 12.21 -12.17 36.31
CA ASN A 336 13.17 -11.09 36.47
C ASN A 336 14.31 -11.56 37.39
N ILE A 337 15.35 -12.07 36.78
CA ILE A 337 16.52 -12.66 37.44
C ILE A 337 17.26 -11.60 38.27
N ALA A 338 17.24 -10.32 37.84
CA ALA A 338 17.90 -9.23 38.57
C ALA A 338 17.30 -8.99 39.97
N GLU A 339 16.05 -9.38 40.18
CA GLU A 339 15.39 -9.26 41.50
C GLU A 339 15.72 -10.43 42.46
N GLU A 340 16.46 -11.42 42.00
CA GLU A 340 16.94 -12.50 42.88
C GLU A 340 17.94 -11.97 43.94
N SER A 341 17.81 -12.42 45.17
CA SER A 341 18.53 -11.84 46.31
C SER A 341 20.05 -11.89 46.13
N PHE A 342 20.57 -12.99 45.54
CA PHE A 342 22.02 -13.15 45.31
C PHE A 342 22.52 -12.24 44.16
N ILE A 343 21.72 -12.03 43.11
CA ILE A 343 22.06 -11.13 42.00
C ILE A 343 22.03 -9.67 42.50
N LYS A 344 20.97 -9.29 43.18
CA LYS A 344 20.77 -7.91 43.69
C LYS A 344 21.85 -7.51 44.69
N LYS A 345 22.37 -8.46 45.44
CA LYS A 345 23.45 -8.24 46.39
C LYS A 345 24.83 -8.11 45.71
N ASN A 346 25.14 -8.99 44.72
CA ASN A 346 26.46 -9.11 44.15
C ASN A 346 26.63 -8.30 42.84
N TRP A 347 25.57 -8.09 42.05
CA TRP A 347 25.60 -7.46 40.72
C TRP A 347 24.73 -6.20 40.67
N LYS A 348 25.06 -5.23 41.51
CA LYS A 348 24.31 -3.98 41.65
C LYS A 348 24.18 -3.17 40.36
N TRP A 349 25.08 -3.41 39.40
CA TRP A 349 25.06 -2.79 38.08
C TRP A 349 23.96 -3.33 37.16
N MET A 350 23.31 -4.44 37.51
CA MET A 350 22.23 -5.08 36.79
C MET A 350 20.88 -4.61 37.37
N GLY A 351 20.26 -3.61 36.74
CA GLY A 351 18.96 -3.08 37.15
C GLY A 351 17.78 -3.96 36.75
N MET A 352 17.87 -4.62 35.59
CA MET A 352 16.88 -5.58 35.08
C MET A 352 17.55 -6.64 34.23
N PHE A 353 17.17 -7.89 34.47
CA PHE A 353 17.43 -9.04 33.59
C PHE A 353 16.17 -9.91 33.64
N LYS A 354 15.29 -9.70 32.66
CA LYS A 354 14.00 -10.37 32.61
C LYS A 354 13.93 -11.25 31.37
N VAL A 355 13.69 -12.53 31.58
CA VAL A 355 13.39 -13.50 30.52
C VAL A 355 11.88 -13.69 30.48
N ARG A 356 11.29 -13.67 29.30
CA ARG A 356 9.85 -13.83 29.10
C ARG A 356 9.56 -14.82 27.99
N PHE A 357 8.50 -15.57 28.18
CA PHE A 357 7.96 -16.49 27.19
C PHE A 357 6.47 -16.27 27.07
N SER A 358 5.97 -16.21 25.86
CA SER A 358 4.54 -16.19 25.60
C SER A 358 4.11 -17.19 24.53
N TYR A 359 2.91 -17.72 24.71
CA TYR A 359 2.20 -18.55 23.75
C TYR A 359 0.76 -18.07 23.65
N GLY A 360 0.26 -17.84 22.45
CA GLY A 360 -1.11 -17.37 22.30
C GLY A 360 -1.70 -17.66 20.92
N LYS A 361 -3.03 -17.68 20.89
CA LYS A 361 -3.82 -17.77 19.66
C LYS A 361 -4.53 -16.45 19.39
N VAL A 362 -4.57 -16.05 18.13
CA VAL A 362 -5.32 -14.87 17.65
C VAL A 362 -6.16 -15.27 16.47
N GLY A 363 -7.46 -14.92 16.51
CA GLY A 363 -8.40 -15.15 15.42
C GLY A 363 -8.49 -13.94 14.49
N ASN A 364 -8.69 -14.20 13.19
CA ASN A 364 -9.00 -13.19 12.19
C ASN A 364 -10.30 -13.58 11.46
N ASP A 365 -11.27 -12.65 11.42
CA ASP A 365 -12.56 -12.80 10.73
C ASP A 365 -12.63 -12.01 9.41
N LYS A 366 -11.57 -11.28 9.06
CA LYS A 366 -11.50 -10.52 7.81
C LYS A 366 -11.16 -11.44 6.65
N ILE A 367 -12.15 -11.64 5.80
CA ILE A 367 -12.06 -12.48 4.63
C ILE A 367 -11.82 -11.57 3.43
N ARG A 368 -10.73 -11.78 2.70
CA ARG A 368 -10.38 -11.01 1.52
C ARG A 368 -10.10 -11.90 0.32
N HIS A 369 -10.59 -11.47 -0.83
CA HIS A 369 -10.27 -12.06 -2.12
C HIS A 369 -10.07 -10.94 -3.15
N ASN A 370 -8.99 -10.99 -3.92
CA ASN A 370 -8.64 -9.97 -4.93
C ASN A 370 -8.73 -8.52 -4.42
N ASN A 371 -8.19 -8.28 -3.20
CA ASN A 371 -8.22 -6.99 -2.50
C ASN A 371 -9.61 -6.48 -2.08
N ALA A 372 -10.68 -7.24 -2.32
CA ALA A 372 -12.02 -6.94 -1.86
C ALA A 372 -12.39 -7.74 -0.60
N ASP A 373 -13.19 -7.14 0.28
CA ASP A 373 -13.74 -7.84 1.44
C ASP A 373 -14.87 -8.79 0.99
N VAL A 374 -14.73 -10.07 1.33
CA VAL A 374 -15.79 -11.07 1.13
C VAL A 374 -16.68 -11.08 2.36
N ARG A 375 -17.98 -10.85 2.17
CA ARG A 375 -18.95 -10.78 3.25
C ARG A 375 -19.91 -11.95 3.16
N PHE A 376 -20.25 -12.53 4.31
CA PHE A 376 -21.22 -13.62 4.43
C PHE A 376 -20.99 -14.74 3.39
N PRO A 377 -19.81 -15.37 3.35
CA PRO A 377 -19.47 -16.38 2.35
C PRO A 377 -20.38 -17.62 2.41
N TYR A 378 -21.16 -17.77 3.48
CA TYR A 378 -22.12 -18.84 3.69
C TYR A 378 -23.46 -18.60 2.97
N LEU A 379 -23.65 -17.44 2.33
CA LEU A 379 -24.83 -17.14 1.53
C LEU A 379 -24.55 -17.36 0.05
N TYR A 380 -25.50 -17.98 -0.64
CA TYR A 380 -25.49 -17.99 -2.10
C TYR A 380 -25.67 -16.57 -2.64
N ALA A 381 -24.94 -16.25 -3.70
CA ALA A 381 -25.15 -15.04 -4.45
C ALA A 381 -25.64 -15.43 -5.86
N ILE A 382 -26.78 -14.89 -6.25
CA ILE A 382 -27.38 -15.05 -7.58
C ILE A 382 -27.41 -13.67 -8.21
N GLY A 383 -27.01 -13.59 -9.45
CA GLY A 383 -27.01 -12.36 -10.24
C GLY A 383 -27.34 -12.66 -11.70
N GLU A 384 -27.29 -11.61 -12.50
CA GLU A 384 -27.47 -11.75 -13.93
C GLU A 384 -26.34 -12.58 -14.53
N GLY A 385 -26.70 -13.51 -15.40
CA GLY A 385 -25.82 -14.39 -16.15
C GLY A 385 -25.71 -13.96 -17.61
N ASN A 386 -25.20 -14.88 -18.42
CA ASN A 386 -25.14 -14.65 -19.87
C ASN A 386 -26.53 -14.47 -20.44
N SER A 387 -26.68 -13.54 -21.35
CA SER A 387 -27.89 -13.37 -22.13
C SER A 387 -28.03 -14.51 -23.14
N TYR A 388 -29.22 -15.05 -23.26
CA TYR A 388 -29.56 -16.01 -24.30
C TYR A 388 -30.35 -15.27 -25.38
N ASP A 389 -29.87 -15.34 -26.59
CA ASP A 389 -30.52 -14.72 -27.74
C ASP A 389 -31.41 -15.77 -28.44
N TRP A 390 -32.71 -15.57 -28.35
CA TRP A 390 -33.72 -16.42 -29.01
C TRP A 390 -34.03 -15.91 -30.41
N ALA A 391 -33.42 -14.83 -30.87
CA ALA A 391 -33.82 -14.20 -32.12
C ALA A 391 -33.26 -14.91 -33.33
N ASN A 392 -34.16 -15.42 -34.12
CA ASN A 392 -33.97 -15.58 -35.53
C ASN A 392 -34.27 -14.23 -36.20
N TYR A 393 -33.42 -13.78 -37.16
CA TYR A 393 -33.67 -12.62 -38.00
C TYR A 393 -33.22 -11.23 -37.46
N GLY A 394 -32.00 -11.11 -37.04
CA GLY A 394 -31.29 -9.81 -37.06
C GLY A 394 -31.68 -8.77 -36.02
N SER A 395 -32.53 -9.06 -35.07
CA SER A 395 -32.80 -8.23 -33.89
C SER A 395 -32.49 -9.01 -32.62
N SER A 396 -31.49 -8.57 -31.88
CA SER A 396 -31.08 -9.19 -30.60
C SER A 396 -32.11 -8.88 -29.51
N TYR A 397 -33.00 -9.78 -29.24
CA TYR A 397 -33.76 -9.81 -27.98
C TYR A 397 -33.04 -10.74 -27.00
N GLY A 398 -31.98 -10.22 -26.38
CA GLY A 398 -31.25 -10.96 -25.36
C GLY A 398 -32.04 -11.01 -24.06
N PHE A 399 -32.40 -12.19 -23.61
CA PHE A 399 -32.93 -12.39 -22.26
C PHE A 399 -31.80 -12.70 -21.31
N THR A 400 -31.59 -11.87 -20.32
CA THR A 400 -30.58 -12.06 -19.28
C THR A 400 -30.96 -13.26 -18.43
N GLY A 401 -30.10 -14.26 -18.39
CA GLY A 401 -30.25 -15.42 -17.53
C GLY A 401 -29.86 -15.13 -16.08
N LEU A 402 -30.24 -16.02 -15.17
CA LEU A 402 -29.75 -15.99 -13.79
C LEU A 402 -28.64 -17.01 -13.62
N THR A 403 -27.62 -16.65 -12.87
CA THR A 403 -26.50 -17.52 -12.53
C THR A 403 -26.05 -17.33 -11.10
N TYR A 404 -25.40 -18.35 -10.52
CA TYR A 404 -24.68 -18.17 -9.28
C TYR A 404 -23.47 -17.26 -9.51
N THR A 405 -23.39 -16.15 -8.80
CA THR A 405 -22.22 -15.26 -8.75
C THR A 405 -21.28 -15.63 -7.60
N GLY A 406 -21.77 -16.40 -6.62
CA GLY A 406 -20.98 -16.98 -5.53
C GLY A 406 -21.66 -18.21 -4.93
N LEU A 407 -20.87 -19.25 -4.71
CA LEU A 407 -21.34 -20.45 -4.02
C LEU A 407 -21.22 -20.28 -2.51
N ALA A 408 -22.23 -20.80 -1.79
CA ALA A 408 -22.20 -20.81 -0.33
C ALA A 408 -21.04 -21.65 0.22
N SER A 409 -20.40 -21.15 1.25
CA SER A 409 -19.28 -21.78 1.97
C SER A 409 -19.60 -21.75 3.46
N ASP A 410 -20.47 -22.66 3.91
CA ASP A 410 -21.00 -22.70 5.28
C ASP A 410 -19.99 -23.20 6.33
N GLN A 411 -18.93 -23.91 5.89
CA GLN A 411 -17.85 -24.42 6.73
C GLN A 411 -16.75 -23.40 7.03
N VAL A 412 -16.82 -22.22 6.44
CA VAL A 412 -15.82 -21.18 6.66
C VAL A 412 -15.87 -20.66 8.09
N THR A 413 -14.72 -20.58 8.72
CA THR A 413 -14.52 -20.14 10.10
C THR A 413 -13.28 -19.26 10.25
N TRP A 414 -12.92 -18.98 11.48
CA TRP A 414 -11.78 -18.13 11.84
C TRP A 414 -10.44 -18.63 11.27
N GLU A 415 -9.69 -17.75 10.68
CA GLU A 415 -8.26 -17.94 10.49
C GLU A 415 -7.55 -17.77 11.83
N VAL A 416 -6.66 -18.68 12.20
CA VAL A 416 -5.99 -18.69 13.51
C VAL A 416 -4.47 -18.55 13.36
N ALA A 417 -3.91 -17.54 13.99
CA ALA A 417 -2.47 -17.38 14.18
C ALA A 417 -2.07 -17.89 15.57
N THR A 418 -1.24 -18.90 15.63
CA THR A 418 -0.59 -19.38 16.85
C THR A 418 0.80 -18.74 16.93
N LYS A 419 1.03 -17.99 18.01
CA LYS A 419 2.26 -17.22 18.22
C LYS A 419 3.02 -17.74 19.41
N LYS A 420 4.34 -17.85 19.28
CA LYS A 420 5.30 -18.13 20.34
C LYS A 420 6.34 -17.03 20.33
N ASP A 421 6.70 -16.57 21.50
CA ASP A 421 7.65 -15.49 21.65
C ASP A 421 8.56 -15.77 22.85
N LEU A 422 9.88 -15.61 22.67
CA LEU A 422 10.87 -15.69 23.71
C LEU A 422 11.66 -14.38 23.73
N GLY A 423 11.55 -13.64 24.81
CA GLY A 423 12.12 -12.32 24.96
C GLY A 423 13.07 -12.18 26.14
N VAL A 424 14.02 -11.27 25.98
CA VAL A 424 14.96 -10.86 27.01
C VAL A 424 14.98 -9.36 27.14
N ASP A 425 14.78 -8.85 28.35
CA ASP A 425 14.91 -7.44 28.69
C ASP A 425 16.09 -7.24 29.63
N LEU A 426 17.02 -6.37 29.25
CA LEU A 426 18.17 -5.99 30.05
C LEU A 426 18.14 -4.49 30.35
N ALA A 427 18.46 -4.12 31.58
CA ALA A 427 18.79 -2.75 31.96
C ALA A 427 20.00 -2.78 32.89
N LEU A 428 21.08 -2.15 32.46
CA LEU A 428 22.39 -2.23 33.10
C LEU A 428 22.90 -0.83 33.43
N PHE A 429 23.78 -0.75 34.46
CA PHE A 429 24.52 0.45 34.83
C PHE A 429 23.60 1.66 35.16
N ASP A 430 22.61 1.45 36.05
CA ASP A 430 21.60 2.45 36.40
C ASP A 430 20.83 2.96 35.18
N ASP A 431 20.34 2.02 34.35
CA ASP A 431 19.57 2.30 33.14
C ASP A 431 20.32 3.02 32.00
N LYS A 432 21.67 3.09 32.11
CA LYS A 432 22.47 3.68 31.02
C LYS A 432 22.43 2.82 29.75
N PHE A 433 22.41 1.52 29.88
CA PHE A 433 22.24 0.59 28.78
C PHE A 433 20.98 -0.22 28.94
N LYS A 434 20.11 -0.18 27.95
CA LYS A 434 18.89 -0.99 27.86
C LYS A 434 18.90 -1.78 26.56
N LEU A 435 18.50 -3.04 26.63
CA LEU A 435 18.36 -3.94 25.50
C LEU A 435 17.09 -4.77 25.65
N THR A 436 16.31 -4.84 24.60
CA THR A 436 15.19 -5.79 24.46
C THR A 436 15.41 -6.58 23.18
N VAL A 437 15.34 -7.90 23.26
CA VAL A 437 15.44 -8.81 22.10
C VAL A 437 14.37 -9.87 22.23
N ASP A 438 13.62 -10.07 21.15
CA ASP A 438 12.58 -11.07 21.03
C ASP A 438 12.84 -11.99 19.84
N TYR A 439 12.64 -13.27 20.02
CA TYR A 439 12.52 -14.28 18.98
C TYR A 439 11.07 -14.73 18.91
N PHE A 440 10.47 -14.67 17.72
CA PHE A 440 9.10 -15.07 17.50
C PHE A 440 8.95 -16.17 16.44
N ASP A 441 7.95 -17.03 16.66
CA ASP A 441 7.49 -18.07 15.71
C ASP A 441 5.97 -18.00 15.63
N GLU A 442 5.45 -17.63 14.46
CA GLU A 442 4.02 -17.56 14.18
C GLU A 442 3.64 -18.63 13.15
N SER A 443 2.66 -19.46 13.47
CA SER A 443 2.00 -20.38 12.54
C SER A 443 0.56 -19.94 12.34
N ARG A 444 0.26 -19.47 11.14
CA ARG A 444 -1.07 -19.06 10.71
C ARG A 444 -1.70 -20.17 9.91
N SER A 445 -2.84 -20.67 10.37
CA SER A 445 -3.58 -21.79 9.77
C SER A 445 -5.03 -21.41 9.49
N GLY A 446 -5.67 -22.18 8.63
CA GLY A 446 -7.03 -21.90 8.21
C GLY A 446 -7.14 -20.59 7.44
N ILE A 447 -6.12 -20.22 6.67
CA ILE A 447 -6.17 -19.02 5.83
C ILE A 447 -7.26 -19.21 4.78
N PHE A 448 -8.13 -18.24 4.69
CA PHE A 448 -9.25 -18.23 3.77
C PHE A 448 -8.77 -18.09 2.32
N MET A 449 -9.20 -19.00 1.47
CA MET A 449 -8.85 -19.03 0.05
C MET A 449 -10.04 -19.52 -0.77
N GLN A 450 -10.19 -19.00 -1.99
CA GLN A 450 -11.07 -19.59 -2.98
C GLN A 450 -10.44 -20.89 -3.46
N ARG A 451 -11.25 -21.98 -3.51
CA ARG A 451 -10.79 -23.26 -4.05
C ARG A 451 -10.43 -23.11 -5.50
N GLN A 452 -9.21 -23.49 -5.86
CA GLN A 452 -8.72 -23.34 -7.22
C GLN A 452 -8.88 -24.59 -8.06
N TYR A 453 -9.00 -25.73 -7.39
CA TYR A 453 -9.06 -27.02 -8.05
C TYR A 453 -10.48 -27.62 -8.01
N LEU A 454 -11.33 -27.15 -8.92
CA LEU A 454 -12.61 -27.80 -9.23
C LEU A 454 -12.57 -28.29 -10.68
N PRO A 455 -12.97 -29.56 -10.95
CA PRO A 455 -13.05 -30.05 -12.31
C PRO A 455 -13.95 -29.15 -13.18
N GLY A 456 -13.44 -28.76 -14.36
CA GLY A 456 -14.18 -27.86 -15.27
C GLY A 456 -15.55 -28.39 -15.71
N MET A 457 -15.75 -29.72 -15.67
CA MET A 457 -17.03 -30.38 -15.99
C MET A 457 -18.18 -29.99 -15.05
N ILE A 458 -17.90 -29.41 -13.86
CA ILE A 458 -18.93 -28.92 -12.94
C ILE A 458 -19.59 -27.63 -13.47
N GLY A 459 -19.03 -26.96 -14.48
CA GLY A 459 -19.56 -25.74 -15.08
C GLY A 459 -19.50 -24.50 -14.20
N LEU A 460 -18.72 -24.52 -13.11
CA LEU A 460 -18.60 -23.45 -12.11
C LEU A 460 -17.23 -22.78 -12.13
N GLN A 461 -16.62 -22.69 -13.28
CA GLN A 461 -15.33 -22.01 -13.45
C GLN A 461 -15.40 -20.56 -12.96
N GLY A 462 -14.42 -20.13 -12.15
CA GLY A 462 -14.37 -18.80 -11.56
C GLY A 462 -15.36 -18.54 -10.40
N LYS A 463 -16.23 -19.51 -10.06
CA LYS A 463 -17.25 -19.42 -9.00
C LYS A 463 -17.00 -20.42 -7.87
N SER A 464 -15.76 -20.87 -7.72
CA SER A 464 -15.39 -21.86 -6.71
C SER A 464 -15.72 -21.37 -5.30
N PRO A 465 -16.18 -22.28 -4.39
CA PRO A 465 -16.43 -21.90 -3.00
C PRO A 465 -15.14 -21.55 -2.27
N PHE A 466 -15.29 -20.88 -1.15
CA PHE A 466 -14.18 -20.55 -0.26
C PHE A 466 -13.99 -21.64 0.81
N ALA A 467 -12.74 -21.78 1.29
CA ALA A 467 -12.42 -22.70 2.38
C ALA A 467 -11.21 -22.18 3.19
N ASN A 468 -11.09 -22.66 4.43
CA ASN A 468 -9.96 -22.40 5.31
C ASN A 468 -8.84 -23.44 5.08
N VAL A 469 -8.08 -23.33 4.00
CA VAL A 469 -7.11 -24.35 3.56
C VAL A 469 -5.66 -23.89 3.54
N GLY A 470 -5.39 -22.61 3.70
CA GLY A 470 -4.02 -22.08 3.65
C GLY A 470 -3.32 -22.13 5.00
N LYS A 471 -1.97 -22.30 4.95
CA LYS A 471 -1.10 -22.22 6.12
C LYS A 471 0.21 -21.52 5.77
N VAL A 472 0.63 -20.61 6.64
CA VAL A 472 1.87 -19.85 6.51
C VAL A 472 2.59 -19.84 7.85
N ASN A 473 3.89 -20.11 7.84
CA ASN A 473 4.75 -19.89 9.00
C ASN A 473 5.56 -18.62 8.84
N SER A 474 5.79 -17.89 9.92
CA SER A 474 6.65 -16.72 9.98
C SER A 474 7.53 -16.78 11.21
N LYS A 475 8.85 -16.61 11.03
CA LYS A 475 9.85 -16.63 12.10
C LYS A 475 10.73 -15.40 11.98
N GLY A 476 11.22 -14.94 13.12
CA GLY A 476 12.12 -13.82 13.13
C GLY A 476 12.58 -13.43 14.50
N PHE A 477 13.30 -12.35 14.52
CA PHE A 477 13.69 -11.67 15.74
C PHE A 477 13.54 -10.17 15.57
N ASP A 478 13.23 -9.51 16.65
CA ASP A 478 13.28 -8.07 16.74
C ASP A 478 13.95 -7.63 18.04
N GLY A 479 14.36 -6.37 18.06
CA GLY A 479 14.98 -5.85 19.25
C GLY A 479 15.28 -4.37 19.14
N ASN A 480 15.53 -3.79 20.29
CA ASN A 480 15.98 -2.42 20.41
C ASN A 480 17.01 -2.29 21.53
N PHE A 481 17.89 -1.32 21.37
CA PHE A 481 18.82 -0.92 22.43
C PHE A 481 18.83 0.59 22.60
N SER A 482 19.19 1.02 23.79
CA SER A 482 19.42 2.43 24.13
C SER A 482 20.61 2.51 25.08
N PHE A 483 21.58 3.33 24.70
CA PHE A 483 22.72 3.68 25.55
C PHE A 483 22.69 5.18 25.86
N LYS A 484 22.75 5.55 27.15
CA LYS A 484 22.72 6.93 27.62
C LYS A 484 23.93 7.17 28.52
N GLN A 485 24.70 8.17 28.19
CA GLN A 485 25.85 8.57 29.00
C GLN A 485 25.94 10.10 29.08
N LYS A 486 26.21 10.58 30.28
CA LYS A 486 26.47 12.00 30.54
C LYS A 486 27.95 12.20 30.85
N PHE A 487 28.60 13.09 30.10
CA PHE A 487 29.97 13.51 30.26
C PHE A 487 29.95 14.99 30.63
N ASN A 488 30.05 15.33 31.91
CA ASN A 488 29.94 16.69 32.40
C ASN A 488 28.67 17.40 31.86
N GLN A 489 28.83 18.35 30.89
CA GLN A 489 27.72 19.11 30.28
C GLN A 489 27.18 18.47 28.99
N VAL A 490 27.78 17.41 28.51
CA VAL A 490 27.37 16.71 27.31
C VAL A 490 26.56 15.47 27.70
N SER A 491 25.36 15.33 27.15
CA SER A 491 24.54 14.13 27.26
C SER A 491 24.48 13.45 25.90
N LEU A 492 24.97 12.21 25.85
CA LEU A 492 24.95 11.36 24.67
C LEU A 492 23.85 10.30 24.82
N THR A 493 23.04 10.12 23.79
CA THR A 493 22.11 8.97 23.68
C THR A 493 22.29 8.32 22.31
N VAL A 494 22.61 7.02 22.32
CA VAL A 494 22.63 6.16 21.15
C VAL A 494 21.47 5.18 21.28
N ARG A 495 20.68 5.02 20.24
CA ARG A 495 19.55 4.07 20.21
C ARG A 495 19.50 3.36 18.85
N GLY A 496 19.10 2.12 18.87
CA GLY A 496 18.90 1.37 17.64
C GLY A 496 17.77 0.39 17.79
N ASN A 497 17.20 0.02 16.67
CA ASN A 497 16.24 -1.06 16.57
C ASN A 497 16.49 -1.89 15.31
N MET A 498 16.07 -3.14 15.34
CA MET A 498 16.18 -4.03 14.20
C MET A 498 15.06 -5.07 14.27
N THR A 499 14.44 -5.34 13.12
CA THR A 499 13.48 -6.43 12.95
C THR A 499 13.88 -7.22 11.72
N TYR A 500 13.97 -8.53 11.88
CA TYR A 500 14.16 -9.48 10.78
C TYR A 500 13.07 -10.54 10.83
N SER A 501 12.35 -10.73 9.73
CA SER A 501 11.34 -11.78 9.62
C SER A 501 11.36 -12.46 8.26
N LYS A 502 11.07 -13.76 8.27
CA LYS A 502 10.91 -14.56 7.05
C LYS A 502 9.66 -15.42 7.20
N ASN A 503 8.81 -15.41 6.18
CA ASN A 503 7.65 -16.29 6.11
C ASN A 503 7.83 -17.35 5.02
N GLU A 504 7.00 -18.41 5.11
CA GLU A 504 6.97 -19.52 4.17
C GLU A 504 5.54 -20.05 4.06
N ILE A 505 5.07 -20.29 2.85
CA ILE A 505 3.79 -20.93 2.56
C ILE A 505 3.95 -22.43 2.77
N ILE A 506 3.26 -22.98 3.78
CA ILE A 506 3.30 -24.40 4.13
C ILE A 506 2.22 -25.19 3.40
N GLU A 507 1.02 -24.59 3.32
CA GLU A 507 -0.14 -25.20 2.65
C GLU A 507 -0.87 -24.12 1.83
N ARG A 508 -1.24 -24.48 0.61
CA ARG A 508 -2.03 -23.65 -0.29
C ARG A 508 -2.85 -24.56 -1.19
N ASP A 509 -4.08 -24.13 -1.54
CA ASP A 509 -4.89 -24.81 -2.55
C ASP A 509 -4.37 -24.40 -3.94
N GLU A 510 -3.52 -25.23 -4.51
CA GLU A 510 -2.95 -25.06 -5.85
C GLU A 510 -2.83 -26.39 -6.55
N ALA A 511 -2.97 -26.40 -7.90
CA ALA A 511 -2.79 -27.59 -8.70
C ALA A 511 -1.34 -28.10 -8.60
N ASN A 512 -1.18 -29.40 -8.62
CA ASN A 512 0.16 -29.99 -8.77
C ASN A 512 0.73 -29.56 -10.13
N ASN A 513 1.82 -28.82 -10.11
CA ASN A 513 2.51 -28.43 -11.31
C ASN A 513 3.54 -29.49 -11.71
N VAL A 514 3.75 -29.66 -13.00
CA VAL A 514 4.82 -30.54 -13.55
C VAL A 514 6.18 -30.11 -13.00
N TYR A 515 6.37 -28.80 -12.86
CA TYR A 515 7.59 -28.22 -12.32
C TYR A 515 7.34 -27.71 -10.88
N PRO A 516 7.89 -28.39 -9.84
CA PRO A 516 7.66 -28.01 -8.43
C PRO A 516 8.08 -26.58 -8.09
N TYR A 517 9.08 -26.02 -8.77
CA TYR A 517 9.54 -24.65 -8.57
C TYR A 517 8.51 -23.58 -9.02
N GLN A 518 7.52 -23.96 -9.82
CA GLN A 518 6.41 -23.07 -10.19
C GLN A 518 5.33 -22.99 -9.12
N MET A 519 5.29 -23.93 -8.18
CA MET A 519 4.36 -23.87 -7.04
C MET A 519 4.66 -22.66 -6.15
N GLN A 520 3.66 -22.23 -5.39
CA GLN A 520 3.86 -21.18 -4.38
C GLN A 520 4.20 -21.76 -3.00
N LYS A 521 3.80 -23.00 -2.75
CA LYS A 521 4.17 -23.76 -1.55
C LYS A 521 5.70 -23.86 -1.42
N GLY A 522 6.23 -23.65 -0.23
CA GLY A 522 7.67 -23.66 0.05
C GLY A 522 8.37 -22.32 -0.18
N TYR A 523 7.68 -21.35 -0.78
CA TYR A 523 8.18 -20.00 -0.99
C TYR A 523 7.54 -18.99 -0.04
N ARG A 524 8.05 -17.77 -0.04
CA ARG A 524 7.47 -16.67 0.73
C ARG A 524 6.15 -16.22 0.13
N VAL A 525 5.30 -15.66 0.95
CA VAL A 525 4.11 -14.92 0.48
C VAL A 525 4.56 -13.75 -0.39
N ASN A 526 4.00 -13.63 -1.59
CA ASN A 526 4.37 -12.64 -2.60
C ASN A 526 5.85 -12.72 -3.03
N GLN A 527 6.40 -13.94 -3.12
CA GLN A 527 7.71 -14.17 -3.71
C GLN A 527 7.70 -13.70 -5.16
N ASN A 528 8.66 -12.84 -5.53
CA ASN A 528 8.86 -12.46 -6.90
C ASN A 528 9.26 -13.68 -7.73
N LYS A 529 8.68 -13.81 -8.91
CA LYS A 529 9.01 -14.85 -9.91
C LYS A 529 9.39 -14.17 -11.21
N GLY A 530 10.30 -14.78 -11.94
CA GLY A 530 10.79 -14.27 -13.21
C GLY A 530 11.79 -15.25 -13.83
N LEU A 531 12.29 -14.92 -15.01
CA LEU A 531 13.37 -15.63 -15.67
C LEU A 531 14.72 -15.27 -15.03
N ILE A 532 15.69 -16.16 -15.11
CA ILE A 532 17.07 -15.90 -14.71
C ILE A 532 17.82 -15.35 -15.92
N ALA A 533 18.32 -14.11 -15.86
CA ALA A 533 19.17 -13.52 -16.86
C ALA A 533 20.61 -14.06 -16.74
N LEU A 534 21.21 -14.47 -17.85
CA LEU A 534 22.62 -14.92 -17.94
C LEU A 534 23.54 -13.84 -18.51
N GLY A 535 23.02 -12.66 -18.80
CA GLY A 535 23.66 -11.57 -19.50
C GLY A 535 22.96 -11.25 -20.80
N LEU A 536 23.66 -10.64 -21.75
CA LEU A 536 23.15 -10.32 -23.09
C LEU A 536 23.79 -11.24 -24.15
N PHE A 537 23.04 -11.51 -25.19
CA PHE A 537 23.60 -12.23 -26.35
C PHE A 537 24.72 -11.41 -27.00
N LYS A 538 25.86 -12.05 -27.19
CA LYS A 538 27.05 -11.41 -27.72
C LYS A 538 26.93 -11.22 -29.26
N ASP A 539 26.59 -12.30 -29.97
CA ASP A 539 26.52 -12.36 -31.43
C ASP A 539 25.50 -13.42 -31.88
N TYR A 540 25.33 -13.58 -33.20
CA TYR A 540 24.43 -14.57 -33.76
C TYR A 540 24.91 -16.04 -33.58
N ASP A 541 26.21 -16.27 -33.33
CA ASP A 541 26.70 -17.62 -33.01
C ASP A 541 26.31 -17.99 -31.57
N ASP A 542 26.38 -17.06 -30.66
CA ASP A 542 25.88 -17.25 -29.29
C ASP A 542 24.35 -17.53 -29.27
N ILE A 543 23.58 -16.84 -30.12
CA ILE A 543 22.12 -17.10 -30.24
C ILE A 543 21.89 -18.51 -30.80
N ARG A 544 22.60 -18.94 -31.87
CA ARG A 544 22.43 -20.26 -32.49
C ARG A 544 22.79 -21.40 -31.56
N ASN A 545 23.74 -21.19 -30.67
CA ASN A 545 24.21 -22.18 -29.69
C ASN A 545 23.47 -22.14 -28.34
N SER A 546 22.42 -21.35 -28.23
CA SER A 546 21.64 -21.19 -27.01
C SER A 546 20.21 -21.73 -27.18
N PRO A 547 19.51 -22.07 -26.07
CA PRO A 547 18.09 -22.44 -26.12
C PRO A 547 17.23 -21.39 -26.79
N THR A 548 16.21 -21.84 -27.54
CA THR A 548 15.30 -20.94 -28.25
C THR A 548 14.40 -20.19 -27.32
N GLN A 549 14.40 -18.85 -27.33
CA GLN A 549 13.50 -18.02 -26.52
C GLN A 549 12.18 -17.75 -27.27
N LYS A 550 11.03 -18.08 -26.64
CA LYS A 550 9.68 -17.96 -27.25
C LYS A 550 9.05 -16.57 -27.17
N TYR A 551 9.73 -15.58 -26.65
CA TYR A 551 9.17 -14.24 -26.42
C TYR A 551 9.31 -13.26 -27.59
N GLY A 552 9.68 -13.75 -28.75
CA GLY A 552 9.85 -12.98 -29.97
C GLY A 552 11.20 -13.20 -30.64
N PRO A 553 11.49 -12.53 -31.76
CA PRO A 553 12.80 -12.58 -32.43
C PRO A 553 13.92 -12.14 -31.50
N VAL A 554 15.04 -12.82 -31.55
CA VAL A 554 16.22 -12.55 -30.73
C VAL A 554 17.34 -11.99 -31.61
N MET A 555 18.02 -10.95 -31.09
CA MET A 555 19.17 -10.32 -31.74
C MET A 555 20.32 -10.16 -30.72
N PRO A 556 21.58 -9.98 -31.19
CA PRO A 556 22.68 -9.59 -30.31
C PRO A 556 22.32 -8.37 -29.46
N GLY A 557 22.70 -8.38 -28.18
CA GLY A 557 22.31 -7.34 -27.20
C GLY A 557 20.95 -7.54 -26.55
N ASP A 558 20.17 -8.57 -26.91
CA ASP A 558 18.97 -8.96 -26.16
C ASP A 558 19.36 -9.79 -24.93
N ILE A 559 18.47 -9.85 -23.92
CA ILE A 559 18.73 -10.60 -22.70
C ILE A 559 18.69 -12.11 -23.00
N LYS A 560 19.75 -12.80 -22.58
CA LYS A 560 19.87 -14.25 -22.63
C LYS A 560 19.33 -14.86 -21.35
N TYR A 561 18.27 -15.66 -21.43
CA TYR A 561 17.64 -16.29 -20.27
C TYR A 561 18.09 -17.74 -20.11
N LYS A 562 18.05 -18.21 -18.87
CA LYS A 562 18.37 -19.59 -18.51
C LYS A 562 17.19 -20.51 -18.82
N ASP A 563 17.44 -21.57 -19.58
CA ASP A 563 16.60 -22.75 -19.66
C ASP A 563 16.75 -23.53 -18.33
N VAL A 564 15.70 -23.54 -17.52
CA VAL A 564 15.71 -24.13 -16.16
C VAL A 564 15.33 -25.61 -16.21
N ASN A 565 14.40 -25.98 -17.08
CA ASN A 565 13.90 -27.35 -17.20
C ASN A 565 14.75 -28.21 -18.15
N GLY A 566 15.63 -27.60 -18.97
CA GLY A 566 16.56 -28.28 -19.86
C GLY A 566 15.91 -28.85 -21.11
N ASP A 567 14.78 -28.31 -21.57
CA ASP A 567 14.05 -28.80 -22.75
C ASP A 567 14.52 -28.14 -24.08
N GLY A 568 15.50 -27.24 -24.02
CA GLY A 568 16.07 -26.52 -25.16
C GLY A 568 15.26 -25.29 -25.58
N VAL A 569 14.23 -24.92 -24.79
CA VAL A 569 13.36 -23.79 -25.05
C VAL A 569 13.18 -22.95 -23.77
N VAL A 570 13.31 -21.66 -23.91
CA VAL A 570 12.99 -20.74 -22.80
C VAL A 570 11.57 -20.20 -22.98
N ASP A 571 10.69 -20.55 -22.04
CA ASP A 571 9.28 -20.10 -22.01
C ASP A 571 8.78 -19.91 -20.56
N ASP A 572 7.47 -19.82 -20.38
CA ASP A 572 6.87 -19.62 -19.05
C ASP A 572 7.14 -20.77 -18.06
N ASN A 573 7.58 -21.93 -18.56
CA ASN A 573 8.01 -23.05 -17.72
C ASN A 573 9.34 -22.79 -17.01
N ASP A 574 10.13 -21.82 -17.45
CA ASP A 574 11.40 -21.43 -16.84
C ASP A 574 11.28 -20.33 -15.80
N ILE A 575 10.05 -19.86 -15.55
CA ILE A 575 9.79 -18.84 -14.53
C ILE A 575 9.96 -19.46 -13.14
N VAL A 576 10.94 -18.97 -12.39
CA VAL A 576 11.31 -19.43 -11.06
C VAL A 576 11.20 -18.34 -10.01
N ALA A 577 11.29 -18.71 -8.75
CA ALA A 577 11.40 -17.74 -7.64
C ALA A 577 12.76 -17.01 -7.74
N VAL A 578 12.73 -15.69 -7.83
CA VAL A 578 13.92 -14.85 -7.94
C VAL A 578 14.02 -13.86 -6.80
N GLY A 579 15.25 -13.63 -6.32
CA GLY A 579 15.58 -12.61 -5.34
C GLY A 579 14.74 -12.63 -4.06
N ALA A 580 14.10 -11.51 -3.75
CA ALA A 580 13.32 -11.29 -2.53
C ALA A 580 11.84 -10.97 -2.86
N THR A 581 11.10 -10.58 -1.85
CA THR A 581 9.74 -10.02 -2.00
C THR A 581 9.84 -8.49 -2.07
N ASN A 582 8.77 -7.83 -2.49
CA ASN A 582 8.68 -6.37 -2.46
C ASN A 582 8.58 -5.79 -1.03
N ARG A 583 8.33 -6.64 -0.02
CA ARG A 583 8.36 -6.25 1.40
C ARG A 583 9.72 -6.62 2.00
N PRO A 584 10.41 -5.69 2.66
CA PRO A 584 11.71 -5.97 3.25
C PRO A 584 11.58 -6.98 4.40
N ASN A 585 12.53 -7.91 4.45
CA ASN A 585 12.66 -8.84 5.58
C ASN A 585 13.43 -8.24 6.76
N LEU A 586 14.25 -7.23 6.48
CA LEU A 586 15.09 -6.55 7.45
C LEU A 586 14.71 -5.06 7.47
N ILE A 587 14.40 -4.57 8.66
CA ILE A 587 14.18 -3.13 8.91
C ILE A 587 15.04 -2.76 10.11
N TYR A 588 15.79 -1.67 10.01
CA TYR A 588 16.64 -1.21 11.09
C TYR A 588 16.67 0.31 11.19
N GLY A 589 16.95 0.80 12.39
CA GLY A 589 17.13 2.21 12.67
C GLY A 589 18.25 2.44 13.66
N LEU A 590 18.98 3.54 13.47
CA LEU A 590 20.02 4.01 14.37
C LEU A 590 19.84 5.50 14.63
N GLY A 591 19.78 5.89 15.90
CA GLY A 591 19.62 7.27 16.33
C GLY A 591 20.77 7.72 17.25
N LEU A 592 21.30 8.89 17.00
CA LEU A 592 22.28 9.56 17.82
C LEU A 592 21.72 10.92 18.27
N SER A 593 21.71 11.16 19.58
CA SER A 593 21.31 12.44 20.16
C SER A 593 22.40 12.98 21.07
N VAL A 594 22.83 14.20 20.82
CA VAL A 594 23.82 14.91 21.62
C VAL A 594 23.20 16.21 22.14
N LYS A 595 23.26 16.40 23.44
CA LYS A 595 22.82 17.64 24.10
C LYS A 595 24.01 18.30 24.78
N TRP A 596 24.23 19.57 24.49
CA TRP A 596 25.31 20.37 25.08
C TRP A 596 24.91 21.83 25.23
N LYS A 597 24.87 22.34 26.47
CA LYS A 597 24.63 23.76 26.78
C LYS A 597 23.45 24.41 26.04
N GLY A 598 22.30 23.68 25.90
CA GLY A 598 21.13 24.18 25.18
C GLY A 598 21.12 23.89 23.67
N LEU A 599 22.21 23.33 23.11
CA LEU A 599 22.25 22.79 21.75
C LEU A 599 21.84 21.31 21.77
N ASP A 600 20.83 20.96 21.00
CA ASP A 600 20.36 19.59 20.79
C ASP A 600 20.56 19.19 19.35
N VAL A 601 21.42 18.18 19.11
CA VAL A 601 21.63 17.59 17.79
C VAL A 601 21.08 16.18 17.79
N ASN A 602 20.17 15.89 16.85
CA ASN A 602 19.57 14.59 16.69
C ASN A 602 19.78 14.08 15.25
N LEU A 603 20.44 12.94 15.12
CA LEU A 603 20.64 12.25 13.85
C LEU A 603 19.84 10.93 13.90
N HIS A 604 19.12 10.63 12.84
CA HIS A 604 18.38 9.39 12.73
C HIS A 604 18.60 8.78 11.34
N PHE A 605 19.01 7.51 11.33
CA PHE A 605 19.20 6.71 10.14
C PHE A 605 18.22 5.54 10.20
N GLN A 606 17.60 5.24 9.07
CA GLN A 606 16.78 4.03 8.93
C GLN A 606 17.09 3.37 7.61
N GLY A 607 16.94 2.06 7.58
CA GLY A 607 17.17 1.27 6.39
C GLY A 607 16.24 0.08 6.32
N ALA A 608 16.02 -0.38 5.09
CA ALA A 608 15.32 -1.60 4.78
C ALA A 608 16.22 -2.47 3.90
N GLY A 609 16.23 -3.76 4.16
CA GLY A 609 17.07 -4.71 3.42
C GLY A 609 16.30 -5.96 3.04
N LYS A 610 16.90 -6.72 2.11
CA LYS A 610 16.30 -7.96 1.58
C LYS A 610 14.90 -7.75 1.02
N SER A 611 14.73 -6.68 0.25
CA SER A 611 13.55 -6.41 -0.56
C SER A 611 13.94 -6.22 -2.02
N GLN A 612 13.01 -6.47 -2.91
CA GLN A 612 13.22 -6.36 -4.34
C GLN A 612 11.92 -5.94 -5.02
N PHE A 613 12.04 -5.14 -6.05
CA PHE A 613 10.96 -4.85 -6.98
C PHE A 613 11.51 -4.84 -8.40
N PHE A 614 10.68 -5.17 -9.37
CA PHE A 614 11.04 -5.07 -10.76
C PHE A 614 10.87 -3.62 -11.23
N LEU A 615 11.88 -3.11 -11.91
CA LEU A 615 11.78 -1.81 -12.57
C LEU A 615 10.77 -1.90 -13.71
N SER A 616 9.77 -1.04 -13.70
CA SER A 616 8.70 -1.03 -14.70
C SER A 616 8.14 0.38 -14.89
N GLY A 617 7.27 0.52 -15.90
CA GLY A 617 6.61 1.79 -16.21
C GLY A 617 7.26 2.56 -17.35
N LYS A 618 6.55 3.59 -17.80
CA LYS A 618 6.89 4.38 -18.98
C LYS A 618 8.25 5.08 -18.90
N CYS A 619 8.71 5.44 -17.69
CA CYS A 619 10.00 6.08 -17.49
C CYS A 619 11.21 5.12 -17.54
N ILE A 620 10.98 3.82 -17.35
CA ILE A 620 12.05 2.81 -17.32
C ILE A 620 12.12 2.04 -18.64
N ARG A 621 10.94 1.64 -19.15
CA ARG A 621 10.87 0.91 -20.44
C ARG A 621 10.95 1.92 -21.57
N ALA A 622 12.06 1.93 -22.27
CA ALA A 622 12.24 2.75 -23.45
C ALA A 622 11.16 2.43 -24.50
N PHE A 623 10.60 3.44 -25.11
CA PHE A 623 9.61 3.34 -26.18
C PHE A 623 8.34 2.56 -25.82
N SER A 624 7.92 2.58 -24.55
CA SER A 624 6.68 1.92 -24.09
C SER A 624 5.40 2.46 -24.75
N GLU A 625 5.45 3.64 -25.33
CA GLU A 625 4.40 4.23 -26.21
C GLU A 625 4.78 4.09 -27.70
N GLY A 626 5.47 3.02 -28.06
CA GLY A 626 6.03 2.84 -29.39
C GLY A 626 7.08 3.90 -29.71
N GLN A 627 7.16 4.36 -30.96
CA GLN A 627 8.13 5.37 -31.40
C GLN A 627 8.08 6.71 -30.62
N TRP A 628 6.98 6.96 -29.90
CA TRP A 628 6.76 8.19 -29.16
C TRP A 628 7.03 8.08 -27.66
N GLY A 629 7.47 6.89 -27.21
CA GLY A 629 7.85 6.68 -25.82
C GLY A 629 9.15 7.39 -25.47
N ASN A 630 9.25 7.79 -24.20
CA ASN A 630 10.42 8.46 -23.68
C ASN A 630 11.54 7.47 -23.32
N ILE A 631 12.76 7.97 -23.15
CA ILE A 631 13.92 7.20 -22.68
C ILE A 631 14.70 8.03 -21.67
N ILE A 632 15.09 7.43 -20.55
CA ILE A 632 15.93 8.09 -19.57
C ILE A 632 17.41 8.04 -19.97
N LYS A 633 18.15 9.08 -19.60
CA LYS A 633 19.58 9.19 -19.92
C LYS A 633 20.39 7.99 -19.40
N GLY A 634 20.09 7.51 -18.19
CA GLY A 634 20.81 6.36 -17.62
C GLY A 634 20.69 5.07 -18.47
N THR A 635 19.52 4.83 -19.06
CA THR A 635 19.34 3.71 -20.02
C THR A 635 20.12 3.99 -21.30
N LEU A 636 20.02 5.22 -21.82
CA LEU A 636 20.72 5.62 -23.04
C LEU A 636 22.24 5.46 -22.93
N ASP A 637 22.84 5.87 -21.82
CA ASP A 637 24.28 5.90 -21.62
C ASP A 637 24.87 4.51 -21.30
N ASN A 638 24.08 3.58 -20.76
CA ASN A 638 24.57 2.28 -20.24
C ASN A 638 23.97 1.06 -20.95
N ARG A 639 23.41 1.26 -22.14
CA ARG A 639 22.85 0.17 -22.95
C ARG A 639 23.91 -0.52 -23.82
N TRP A 640 23.56 -1.70 -24.25
CA TRP A 640 24.30 -2.38 -25.30
C TRP A 640 24.11 -1.67 -26.67
N VAL A 641 25.20 -1.48 -27.43
CA VAL A 641 25.19 -0.84 -28.76
C VAL A 641 26.22 -1.51 -29.65
N ASP A 642 25.77 -2.05 -30.77
CA ASP A 642 26.66 -2.62 -31.78
C ASP A 642 27.51 -1.55 -32.51
N ALA A 643 28.62 -1.99 -33.12
CA ALA A 643 29.55 -1.12 -33.80
C ALA A 643 28.92 -0.34 -34.96
N ASP A 644 28.05 -0.98 -35.77
CA ASP A 644 27.40 -0.35 -36.92
C ASP A 644 26.41 0.75 -36.47
N THR A 645 25.66 0.49 -35.42
CA THR A 645 24.76 1.50 -34.81
C THR A 645 25.54 2.63 -34.19
N ALA A 646 26.65 2.32 -33.52
CA ALA A 646 27.52 3.33 -32.91
C ALA A 646 28.13 4.28 -33.94
N GLU A 647 28.62 3.74 -35.07
CA GLU A 647 29.15 4.53 -36.19
C GLU A 647 28.09 5.44 -36.80
N LYS A 648 26.86 4.91 -37.05
CA LYS A 648 25.74 5.71 -37.58
C LYS A 648 25.29 6.85 -36.68
N LEU A 649 25.38 6.64 -35.36
CA LEU A 649 24.97 7.63 -34.38
C LEU A 649 26.11 8.54 -33.91
N GLY A 650 27.36 8.29 -34.30
CA GLY A 650 28.53 9.03 -33.85
C GLY A 650 28.80 8.90 -32.35
N ILE A 651 28.52 7.72 -31.77
CA ILE A 651 28.73 7.40 -30.36
C ILE A 651 29.69 6.23 -30.20
N ALA A 652 30.13 5.94 -28.97
CA ALA A 652 30.95 4.77 -28.70
C ALA A 652 30.12 3.48 -28.75
N ALA A 653 30.67 2.43 -29.38
CA ALA A 653 30.10 1.09 -29.28
C ALA A 653 30.22 0.53 -27.88
N ASN A 654 29.25 -0.28 -27.48
CA ASN A 654 29.24 -0.98 -26.18
C ASN A 654 28.67 -2.38 -26.38
N GLU A 655 29.48 -3.29 -26.88
CA GLU A 655 29.11 -4.70 -27.13
C GLU A 655 29.38 -5.60 -25.90
N ASP A 656 29.43 -5.02 -24.69
CA ASP A 656 29.62 -5.77 -23.45
C ASP A 656 28.39 -6.65 -23.14
N PRO A 657 28.55 -7.98 -23.10
CA PRO A 657 27.46 -8.88 -22.69
C PRO A 657 26.92 -8.65 -21.26
N ASN A 658 27.65 -7.89 -20.45
CA ASN A 658 27.26 -7.50 -19.09
C ASN A 658 26.81 -6.04 -19.01
N ALA A 659 26.49 -5.38 -20.12
CA ALA A 659 25.95 -4.03 -20.09
C ALA A 659 24.70 -3.96 -19.21
N THR A 660 24.51 -2.84 -18.50
CA THR A 660 23.41 -2.69 -17.53
C THR A 660 22.04 -2.77 -18.18
N PHE A 661 21.91 -2.32 -19.43
CA PHE A 661 20.66 -2.36 -20.19
C PHE A 661 20.87 -3.05 -21.54
N PRO A 662 19.85 -3.79 -22.01
CA PRO A 662 19.90 -4.40 -23.32
C PRO A 662 19.89 -3.35 -24.45
N ARG A 663 20.06 -3.81 -25.68
CA ARG A 663 19.87 -2.96 -26.86
C ARG A 663 18.48 -2.31 -26.85
N LEU A 664 18.36 -1.13 -27.43
CA LEU A 664 17.06 -0.49 -27.62
C LEU A 664 16.30 -1.14 -28.78
N SER A 665 15.00 -1.28 -28.58
CA SER A 665 14.06 -1.70 -29.61
C SER A 665 12.98 -0.63 -29.77
N TYR A 666 12.66 -0.37 -31.04
CA TYR A 666 11.77 0.70 -31.45
C TYR A 666 10.27 0.34 -31.37
N THR A 667 9.94 -0.94 -31.37
CA THR A 667 8.55 -1.42 -31.33
C THR A 667 8.41 -2.59 -30.38
N ASP A 668 7.22 -2.74 -29.79
CA ASP A 668 6.89 -3.89 -28.93
C ASP A 668 6.95 -5.23 -29.67
N GLN A 669 6.89 -5.22 -30.99
CA GLN A 669 6.72 -6.43 -31.79
C GLN A 669 7.96 -7.32 -31.92
N GLY A 670 9.11 -6.87 -31.57
CA GLY A 670 10.34 -7.63 -31.74
C GLY A 670 11.14 -7.87 -30.48
N ASN A 671 10.64 -7.43 -29.32
CA ASN A 671 11.51 -7.31 -28.17
C ASN A 671 10.95 -7.83 -26.84
N GLY A 672 10.06 -8.81 -26.88
CA GLY A 672 9.61 -9.52 -25.68
C GLY A 672 10.79 -10.03 -24.85
N ASN A 673 11.90 -10.37 -25.51
CA ASN A 673 13.14 -10.79 -24.84
C ASN A 673 13.83 -9.70 -24.00
N THR A 674 13.48 -8.45 -24.15
CA THR A 674 14.05 -7.33 -23.36
C THR A 674 13.04 -6.69 -22.40
N THR A 675 11.76 -7.11 -22.45
CA THR A 675 10.68 -6.57 -21.63
C THR A 675 10.17 -7.53 -20.55
N ILE A 676 10.63 -8.78 -20.56
CA ILE A 676 10.27 -9.81 -19.57
C ILE A 676 10.98 -9.53 -18.24
N TYR A 677 10.30 -9.79 -17.14
CA TYR A 677 10.91 -9.69 -15.82
C TYR A 677 11.99 -10.74 -15.63
N ALA A 678 13.23 -10.29 -15.45
CA ALA A 678 14.40 -11.12 -15.23
C ALA A 678 15.20 -10.66 -13.99
N TYR A 679 16.05 -11.56 -13.48
CA TYR A 679 16.89 -11.33 -12.31
C TYR A 679 18.29 -11.88 -12.52
#